data_e03c06bfec3d0a08be2b6152ac4bcf35
#
_entry.id   e03c06bfec3d0a08be2b6152ac4bcf35
#
_cell.length_a   1.000
_cell.length_b   1.000
_cell.length_c   1.000
_cell.angle_alpha   90.00
_cell.angle_beta   90.00
_cell.angle_gamma   90.00
#
_symmetry.space_group_name_H-M   'P 1'
#
loop_
_entity.id
_entity.type
_entity.pdbx_description
1 polymer ?
#
loop_
_entity_poly.entity_id
_entity_poly.type
_entity_poly.pdbx_seq_one_letter_code
_entity_poly.pdbx_strand_id
1 'polypeptide(L)'
;MKKFVYLFNEVKQVEKTVGGNWDNVKALVGGKGAGLLDMTRAGVPVPPFFTVTTEACNEYRKSGKFPAGMWNQELAAMKQVEKKTGKKFGDPKNPLLVSCRSGAKFSMPGMMNTILNIGLTDAVTEGLIAATNNPRFGYDSYRRLVEMFGTVVMDIADEAFEHPLAHYKTMKGYKLDIEMSAEDWKEVVGIYKEVYKKETGSEFPQDPYKQLSLATEAVFKSWNGKRAVDYRNKEGISHDLGTAVNICTMVFGNMGDDSGTGVAFTRNPSTGEKLMMGEYLLNAQGEDVVAGIRNADAIQNLVKHMPAAYKEFMGITAKLEKHYKDIQDVEFTIERGKLWMLQTRNGKRTAKAAVKIAVDMANEGLITREEAISRITPENVDAMLHPQFNDAAMTDAEKAGKFVAKGVNASPGAAVGQVYFDADTAEKFAKEEKQDTIMVRPFTKPDDVHGMIASKGVLTSEGGATSHAAVVARQFGIPCVVGASAIKIDLDKRVMTVGELTVKEGEWISVDGTTGKVFVGKIPMSTPSLEEQTELMTLLKWADEVCARKDIRTAPKGWPTRGLQVWANADYPKDARRARSYGAVGIGLCRTEHMFFEPERLPIVQDMILSETSEGRTAALDKLLPYQRKDFDGLFEAMDGYPVIIRLIDPPLHEFMPDEEALLEEVITMRVKGETEGLKAKEDLLVAIKGMHESNPMMGLRGVRLSISMPEIVEMQVRAIFEAAADCTKRGIVVKPEIMIPLTGTVKELEWIQPRLERIGATVMNEKGVKFEYKFGTMIEIPRA
;
A
#
# COMPACT_ATOMS: atom_id res chain seq x y z
N MET A 1 -20.24 3.53 41.70
CA MET A 1 -20.38 4.53 40.63
C MET A 1 -19.44 4.10 39.49
N LYS A 2 -19.85 4.13 38.25
CA LYS A 2 -19.02 3.75 37.12
C LYS A 2 -17.85 4.73 36.99
N LYS A 3 -16.65 4.21 36.65
CA LYS A 3 -15.45 5.03 36.48
C LYS A 3 -15.30 5.42 35.03
N PHE A 4 -15.32 6.73 34.78
CA PHE A 4 -15.20 7.32 33.42
C PHE A 4 -13.87 8.07 33.21
N VAL A 5 -13.12 8.34 34.27
CA VAL A 5 -11.87 9.13 34.20
C VAL A 5 -10.72 8.36 34.83
N TYR A 6 -9.60 8.27 34.08
CA TYR A 6 -8.37 7.61 34.51
C TYR A 6 -7.19 8.57 34.49
N LEU A 7 -6.39 8.57 35.56
CA LEU A 7 -5.19 9.38 35.68
C LEU A 7 -3.97 8.74 35.01
N PHE A 8 -2.97 9.54 34.71
CA PHE A 8 -1.69 9.16 34.10
C PHE A 8 -0.95 7.99 34.79
N ASN A 9 -1.19 7.73 36.04
CA ASN A 9 -0.55 6.67 36.83
C ASN A 9 -1.45 5.45 37.08
N GLU A 10 -2.64 5.40 36.51
CA GLU A 10 -3.64 4.34 36.71
C GLU A 10 -3.65 3.25 35.62
N VAL A 11 -2.56 3.08 34.85
CA VAL A 11 -2.48 2.08 33.78
C VAL A 11 -2.88 0.68 34.24
N LYS A 12 -2.40 0.22 35.44
CA LYS A 12 -2.76 -1.10 35.98
C LYS A 12 -4.26 -1.22 36.28
N GLN A 13 -4.90 -0.13 36.65
CA GLN A 13 -6.33 -0.11 36.91
C GLN A 13 -7.12 -0.18 35.61
N VAL A 14 -6.68 0.52 34.55
CA VAL A 14 -7.25 0.43 33.22
C VAL A 14 -7.17 -1.01 32.71
N GLU A 15 -5.98 -1.63 32.77
CA GLU A 15 -5.76 -3.03 32.37
C GLU A 15 -6.70 -3.98 33.10
N LYS A 16 -6.81 -3.84 34.44
CA LYS A 16 -7.70 -4.66 35.27
C LYS A 16 -9.17 -4.51 34.84
N THR A 17 -9.60 -3.29 34.54
CA THR A 17 -10.99 -3.00 34.15
C THR A 17 -11.38 -3.70 32.84
N VAL A 18 -10.43 -3.85 31.89
CA VAL A 18 -10.66 -4.43 30.57
C VAL A 18 -10.15 -5.87 30.41
N GLY A 19 -9.76 -6.53 31.50
CA GLY A 19 -9.32 -7.94 31.48
C GLY A 19 -7.90 -8.16 30.94
N GLY A 20 -7.01 -7.14 31.01
CA GLY A 20 -5.57 -7.26 30.71
C GLY A 20 -5.20 -7.21 29.23
N ASN A 21 -6.16 -7.17 28.32
CA ASN A 21 -5.89 -7.07 26.89
C ASN A 21 -5.61 -5.62 26.50
N TRP A 22 -4.44 -5.36 25.88
CA TRP A 22 -4.02 -4.01 25.49
C TRP A 22 -4.90 -3.38 24.39
N ASP A 23 -5.48 -4.19 23.51
CA ASP A 23 -6.43 -3.72 22.52
C ASP A 23 -7.72 -3.17 23.14
N ASN A 24 -8.16 -3.79 24.24
CA ASN A 24 -9.27 -3.31 25.05
C ASN A 24 -8.90 -2.03 25.84
N VAL A 25 -7.63 -1.88 26.27
CA VAL A 25 -7.14 -0.63 26.84
C VAL A 25 -7.28 0.51 25.82
N LYS A 26 -6.83 0.29 24.59
CA LYS A 26 -7.02 1.25 23.47
C LYS A 26 -8.50 1.52 23.19
N ALA A 27 -9.35 0.54 23.31
CA ALA A 27 -10.80 0.71 23.12
C ALA A 27 -11.42 1.62 24.20
N LEU A 28 -10.94 1.53 25.45
CA LEU A 28 -11.49 2.28 26.60
C LEU A 28 -10.93 3.72 26.68
N VAL A 29 -9.61 3.89 26.57
CA VAL A 29 -8.96 5.19 26.75
C VAL A 29 -8.47 5.84 25.46
N GLY A 30 -8.79 5.22 24.33
CA GLY A 30 -8.30 5.63 23.01
C GLY A 30 -6.84 5.34 22.75
N GLY A 31 -6.41 5.35 21.49
CA GLY A 31 -5.01 5.08 21.13
C GLY A 31 -4.03 6.10 21.73
N LYS A 32 -4.37 7.40 21.71
CA LYS A 32 -3.53 8.45 22.32
C LYS A 32 -3.42 8.26 23.84
N GLY A 33 -4.54 8.04 24.55
CA GLY A 33 -4.56 7.81 25.99
C GLY A 33 -3.76 6.58 26.39
N ALA A 34 -3.92 5.48 25.65
CA ALA A 34 -3.15 4.25 25.86
C ALA A 34 -1.64 4.48 25.65
N GLY A 35 -1.25 5.21 24.59
CA GLY A 35 0.15 5.57 24.35
C GLY A 35 0.75 6.42 25.47
N LEU A 36 0.02 7.43 25.96
CA LEU A 36 0.45 8.28 27.08
C LEU A 36 0.62 7.46 28.37
N LEU A 37 -0.34 6.57 28.69
CA LEU A 37 -0.26 5.67 29.84
C LEU A 37 0.94 4.73 29.75
N ASP A 38 1.19 4.18 28.57
CA ASP A 38 2.28 3.23 28.34
C ASP A 38 3.65 3.91 28.41
N MET A 39 3.80 5.09 27.81
CA MET A 39 5.01 5.91 27.96
C MET A 39 5.27 6.28 29.42
N THR A 40 4.23 6.64 30.17
CA THR A 40 4.34 6.93 31.61
C THR A 40 4.79 5.69 32.39
N ARG A 41 4.23 4.51 32.11
CA ARG A 41 4.65 3.23 32.67
C ARG A 41 6.11 2.90 32.33
N ALA A 42 6.53 3.20 31.13
CA ALA A 42 7.90 3.01 30.68
C ALA A 42 8.88 4.04 31.30
N GLY A 43 8.40 4.98 32.12
CA GLY A 43 9.24 6.03 32.74
C GLY A 43 9.78 7.02 31.70
N VAL A 44 9.02 7.32 30.69
CA VAL A 44 9.28 8.39 29.71
C VAL A 44 8.65 9.68 30.24
N PRO A 45 9.28 10.85 30.09
CA PRO A 45 8.73 12.12 30.56
C PRO A 45 7.50 12.53 29.75
N VAL A 46 6.31 12.30 30.33
CA VAL A 46 5.02 12.68 29.75
C VAL A 46 4.42 13.77 30.63
N PRO A 47 3.85 14.85 30.07
CA PRO A 47 3.10 15.84 30.84
C PRO A 47 1.98 15.16 31.64
N PRO A 48 1.74 15.51 32.89
CA PRO A 48 0.64 14.95 33.68
C PRO A 48 -0.70 15.14 32.98
N PHE A 49 -1.52 14.08 32.93
CA PHE A 49 -2.77 14.04 32.18
C PHE A 49 -3.82 13.16 32.86
N PHE A 50 -5.04 13.26 32.39
CA PHE A 50 -6.09 12.27 32.62
C PHE A 50 -6.90 12.06 31.35
N THR A 51 -7.57 10.92 31.28
CA THR A 51 -8.36 10.53 30.12
C THR A 51 -9.80 10.27 30.52
N VAL A 52 -10.75 10.93 29.86
CA VAL A 52 -12.18 10.61 29.88
C VAL A 52 -12.44 9.54 28.83
N THR A 53 -13.09 8.43 29.21
CA THR A 53 -13.20 7.22 28.42
C THR A 53 -14.12 7.34 27.21
N THR A 54 -13.93 6.43 26.23
CA THR A 54 -14.84 6.25 25.09
C THR A 54 -16.26 5.88 25.52
N GLU A 55 -16.39 5.17 26.65
CA GLU A 55 -17.70 4.85 27.22
C GLU A 55 -18.48 6.10 27.65
N ALA A 56 -17.80 7.11 28.20
CA ALA A 56 -18.42 8.38 28.52
C ALA A 56 -18.93 9.10 27.25
N CYS A 57 -18.15 9.07 26.18
CA CYS A 57 -18.57 9.58 24.88
C CYS A 57 -19.83 8.87 24.36
N ASN A 58 -19.84 7.53 24.44
CA ASN A 58 -20.97 6.76 23.96
C ASN A 58 -22.27 7.00 24.78
N GLU A 59 -22.14 7.19 26.11
CA GLU A 59 -23.29 7.58 26.96
C GLU A 59 -23.75 9.02 26.65
N TYR A 60 -22.80 9.94 26.46
CA TYR A 60 -23.12 11.31 26.03
C TYR A 60 -23.85 11.33 24.69
N ARG A 61 -23.41 10.57 23.70
CA ARG A 61 -24.03 10.48 22.37
C ARG A 61 -25.49 10.00 22.43
N LYS A 62 -25.84 9.16 23.39
CA LYS A 62 -27.20 8.65 23.58
C LYS A 62 -28.13 9.65 24.27
N SER A 63 -27.60 10.44 25.19
CA SER A 63 -28.40 11.29 26.09
C SER A 63 -28.29 12.78 25.83
N GLY A 64 -27.25 13.21 25.09
CA GLY A 64 -26.91 14.62 24.92
C GLY A 64 -26.38 15.29 26.18
N LYS A 65 -26.07 14.50 27.24
CA LYS A 65 -25.61 14.99 28.55
C LYS A 65 -24.46 14.15 29.06
N PHE A 66 -23.56 14.72 29.84
CA PHE A 66 -22.51 13.96 30.50
C PHE A 66 -23.10 12.86 31.38
N PRO A 67 -22.50 11.67 31.40
CA PRO A 67 -22.90 10.58 32.29
C PRO A 67 -22.87 11.03 33.75
N ALA A 68 -23.78 10.50 34.55
CA ALA A 68 -23.88 10.85 35.96
C ALA A 68 -22.54 10.61 36.70
N GLY A 69 -22.03 11.66 37.33
CA GLY A 69 -20.77 11.63 38.08
C GLY A 69 -19.48 11.74 37.27
N MET A 70 -19.54 11.76 35.92
CA MET A 70 -18.36 11.93 35.05
C MET A 70 -17.67 13.27 35.33
N TRP A 71 -18.42 14.37 35.30
CA TRP A 71 -17.86 15.70 35.56
C TRP A 71 -17.18 15.83 36.94
N ASN A 72 -17.75 15.26 37.99
CA ASN A 72 -17.12 15.23 39.30
C ASN A 72 -15.80 14.45 39.32
N GLN A 73 -15.71 13.34 38.53
CA GLN A 73 -14.46 12.60 38.36
C GLN A 73 -13.41 13.43 37.61
N GLU A 74 -13.82 14.19 36.60
CA GLU A 74 -12.95 15.08 35.81
C GLU A 74 -12.37 16.19 36.72
N LEU A 75 -13.21 16.83 37.54
CA LEU A 75 -12.78 17.81 38.52
C LEU A 75 -11.81 17.22 39.61
N ALA A 76 -12.07 16.00 40.05
CA ALA A 76 -11.20 15.31 40.98
C ALA A 76 -9.85 14.93 40.34
N ALA A 77 -9.85 14.53 39.07
CA ALA A 77 -8.63 14.27 38.29
C ALA A 77 -7.82 15.55 38.05
N MET A 78 -8.46 16.68 37.76
CA MET A 78 -7.81 17.98 37.63
C MET A 78 -7.03 18.36 38.90
N LYS A 79 -7.63 18.16 40.09
CA LYS A 79 -6.94 18.40 41.38
C LYS A 79 -5.69 17.52 41.56
N GLN A 80 -5.68 16.27 41.03
CA GLN A 80 -4.49 15.43 41.04
C GLN A 80 -3.39 15.91 40.10
N VAL A 81 -3.78 16.43 38.92
CA VAL A 81 -2.84 17.05 37.96
C VAL A 81 -2.26 18.35 38.56
N GLU A 82 -3.08 19.20 39.22
CA GLU A 82 -2.63 20.38 39.96
C GLU A 82 -1.59 20.00 41.04
N LYS A 83 -1.89 18.99 41.87
CA LYS A 83 -0.96 18.48 42.90
C LYS A 83 0.36 17.99 42.29
N LYS A 84 0.30 17.30 41.11
CA LYS A 84 1.50 16.76 40.45
C LYS A 84 2.37 17.84 39.82
N THR A 85 1.76 18.88 39.27
CA THR A 85 2.44 19.99 38.58
C THR A 85 2.85 21.11 39.53
N GLY A 86 2.21 21.22 40.69
CA GLY A 86 2.35 22.36 41.58
C GLY A 86 1.68 23.64 41.08
N LYS A 87 0.97 23.57 39.92
CA LYS A 87 0.24 24.67 39.29
C LYS A 87 -1.25 24.52 39.60
N LYS A 88 -2.05 25.58 39.42
CA LYS A 88 -3.48 25.55 39.68
C LYS A 88 -4.31 26.03 38.48
N PHE A 89 -5.35 25.30 38.17
CA PHE A 89 -6.22 25.60 37.03
C PHE A 89 -7.08 26.83 37.34
N GLY A 90 -6.96 27.84 36.46
CA GLY A 90 -7.65 29.14 36.61
C GLY A 90 -7.03 30.09 37.64
N ASP A 91 -5.87 29.78 38.24
CA ASP A 91 -5.17 30.68 39.17
C ASP A 91 -4.25 31.65 38.40
N PRO A 92 -4.50 32.99 38.49
CA PRO A 92 -3.64 33.96 37.80
C PRO A 92 -2.20 34.00 38.35
N LYS A 93 -1.94 33.51 39.57
CA LYS A 93 -0.59 33.58 40.19
C LYS A 93 0.31 32.43 39.74
N ASN A 94 -0.24 31.26 39.51
CA ASN A 94 0.51 30.08 39.10
C ASN A 94 -0.35 29.19 38.16
N PRO A 95 -0.58 29.66 36.93
CA PRO A 95 -1.58 29.05 36.07
C PRO A 95 -1.20 27.65 35.57
N LEU A 96 -2.13 26.71 35.74
CA LEU A 96 -2.16 25.47 34.99
C LEU A 96 -3.00 25.65 33.73
N LEU A 97 -2.42 25.38 32.56
CA LEU A 97 -3.17 25.30 31.32
C LEU A 97 -3.21 23.86 30.82
N VAL A 98 -4.29 23.50 30.16
CA VAL A 98 -4.47 22.15 29.62
C VAL A 98 -4.91 22.15 28.16
N SER A 99 -4.62 21.04 27.48
CA SER A 99 -5.20 20.76 26.17
C SER A 99 -6.27 19.69 26.28
N CYS A 100 -7.32 19.78 25.46
CA CYS A 100 -8.33 18.75 25.26
C CYS A 100 -8.08 18.09 23.89
N ARG A 101 -7.63 16.81 23.93
CA ARG A 101 -7.23 16.08 22.70
C ARG A 101 -8.12 14.86 22.52
N SER A 102 -8.72 14.72 21.32
CA SER A 102 -9.46 13.52 20.94
C SER A 102 -8.55 12.29 20.89
N GLY A 103 -9.08 11.11 21.20
CA GLY A 103 -8.34 9.85 21.18
C GLY A 103 -9.25 8.67 20.87
N ALA A 104 -9.48 8.35 19.60
CA ALA A 104 -10.17 7.11 19.20
C ALA A 104 -9.26 5.89 19.31
N LYS A 105 -9.84 4.68 19.32
CA LYS A 105 -9.09 3.42 19.28
C LYS A 105 -8.12 3.36 18.09
N PHE A 106 -8.58 3.77 16.91
CA PHE A 106 -7.80 3.86 15.68
C PHE A 106 -7.36 5.30 15.43
N SER A 107 -6.16 5.48 14.86
CA SER A 107 -5.67 6.80 14.49
C SER A 107 -6.47 7.34 13.29
N MET A 108 -7.04 8.53 13.46
CA MET A 108 -7.82 9.23 12.44
C MET A 108 -7.23 10.64 12.25
N PRO A 109 -6.10 10.77 11.52
CA PRO A 109 -5.36 12.03 11.42
C PRO A 109 -6.21 13.15 10.79
N GLY A 110 -6.27 14.32 11.46
CA GLY A 110 -7.03 15.49 10.96
C GLY A 110 -8.56 15.38 11.03
N MET A 111 -9.11 14.23 11.48
CA MET A 111 -10.56 14.00 11.45
C MET A 111 -11.28 14.45 12.72
N MET A 112 -10.56 14.62 13.83
CA MET A 112 -11.14 15.00 15.12
C MET A 112 -10.37 16.14 15.78
N ASN A 113 -11.07 16.91 16.60
CA ASN A 113 -10.62 18.18 17.10
C ASN A 113 -9.67 18.08 18.31
N THR A 114 -8.84 19.11 18.45
CA THR A 114 -7.98 19.39 19.60
C THR A 114 -8.19 20.85 19.99
N ILE A 115 -8.26 21.14 21.28
CA ILE A 115 -8.33 22.51 21.82
C ILE A 115 -7.13 22.69 22.74
N LEU A 116 -6.32 23.71 22.51
CA LEU A 116 -5.13 24.04 23.29
C LEU A 116 -5.38 25.21 24.22
N ASN A 117 -4.51 25.40 25.19
CA ASN A 117 -4.45 26.56 26.07
C ASN A 117 -5.72 26.78 26.93
N ILE A 118 -6.51 25.73 27.17
CA ILE A 118 -7.72 25.83 28.01
C ILE A 118 -7.31 26.25 29.43
N GLY A 119 -8.03 27.20 29.96
CA GLY A 119 -7.76 27.83 31.24
C GLY A 119 -7.32 29.29 31.14
N LEU A 120 -6.97 29.79 29.95
CA LEU A 120 -6.68 31.20 29.75
C LEU A 120 -7.96 32.01 29.80
N THR A 121 -7.89 33.04 30.61
CA THR A 121 -8.86 34.14 30.77
C THR A 121 -8.08 35.43 30.76
N ASP A 122 -8.72 36.57 30.80
CA ASP A 122 -8.04 37.88 30.86
C ASP A 122 -7.08 37.91 32.08
N ALA A 123 -7.58 37.53 33.23
CA ALA A 123 -6.78 37.53 34.47
C ALA A 123 -5.64 36.45 34.47
N VAL A 124 -5.92 35.29 33.91
CA VAL A 124 -4.92 34.21 33.85
C VAL A 124 -3.83 34.53 32.80
N THR A 125 -4.19 35.23 31.73
CA THR A 125 -3.22 35.67 30.70
C THR A 125 -2.23 36.67 31.29
N GLU A 126 -2.71 37.68 32.05
CA GLU A 126 -1.83 38.65 32.75
C GLU A 126 -0.94 37.93 33.78
N GLY A 127 -1.46 36.92 34.48
CA GLY A 127 -0.65 36.08 35.38
C GLY A 127 0.40 35.23 34.66
N LEU A 128 0.05 34.66 33.49
CA LEU A 128 1.00 33.92 32.66
C LEU A 128 2.14 34.83 32.16
N ILE A 129 1.78 36.05 31.73
CA ILE A 129 2.75 37.09 31.33
C ILE A 129 3.71 37.41 32.47
N ALA A 130 3.16 37.65 33.65
CA ALA A 130 3.97 37.93 34.84
C ALA A 130 4.91 36.77 35.22
N ALA A 131 4.42 35.54 35.15
CA ALA A 131 5.20 34.33 35.48
C ALA A 131 6.29 34.02 34.44
N THR A 132 6.09 34.36 33.18
CA THR A 132 7.01 34.06 32.07
C THR A 132 7.89 35.25 31.69
N ASN A 133 7.54 36.46 32.13
CA ASN A 133 8.10 37.73 31.66
C ASN A 133 8.07 37.86 30.11
N ASN A 134 7.06 37.29 29.47
CA ASN A 134 6.92 37.28 28.02
C ASN A 134 5.47 37.62 27.60
N PRO A 135 5.18 38.93 27.43
CA PRO A 135 3.85 39.37 27.07
C PRO A 135 3.42 38.87 25.67
N ARG A 136 4.34 38.80 24.72
CA ARG A 136 4.07 38.27 23.39
C ARG A 136 3.56 36.84 23.44
N PHE A 137 4.23 35.96 24.17
CA PHE A 137 3.83 34.59 24.40
C PHE A 137 2.44 34.47 25.04
N GLY A 138 2.15 35.30 26.06
CA GLY A 138 0.87 35.28 26.75
C GLY A 138 -0.30 35.62 25.82
N TYR A 139 -0.20 36.72 25.06
CA TYR A 139 -1.27 37.15 24.17
C TYR A 139 -1.40 36.26 22.91
N ASP A 140 -0.31 35.76 22.34
CA ASP A 140 -0.36 34.80 21.24
C ASP A 140 -1.04 33.48 21.67
N SER A 141 -0.74 32.98 22.87
CA SER A 141 -1.40 31.80 23.41
C SER A 141 -2.89 32.04 23.66
N TYR A 142 -3.28 33.23 24.07
CA TYR A 142 -4.68 33.57 24.32
C TYR A 142 -5.47 33.73 23.01
N ARG A 143 -4.90 34.38 22.01
CA ARG A 143 -5.58 34.49 20.71
C ARG A 143 -5.81 33.13 20.07
N ARG A 144 -4.81 32.21 20.17
CA ARG A 144 -4.94 30.81 19.69
C ARG A 144 -6.06 30.05 20.42
N LEU A 145 -6.22 30.26 21.72
CA LEU A 145 -7.36 29.68 22.44
C LEU A 145 -8.69 30.25 21.94
N VAL A 146 -8.83 31.60 21.79
CA VAL A 146 -10.08 32.20 21.34
C VAL A 146 -10.47 31.72 19.96
N GLU A 147 -9.52 31.66 19.03
CA GLU A 147 -9.69 31.12 17.67
C GLU A 147 -10.14 29.66 17.69
N MET A 148 -9.34 28.77 18.32
CA MET A 148 -9.68 27.34 18.41
C MET A 148 -10.99 27.08 19.16
N PHE A 149 -11.27 27.85 20.19
CA PHE A 149 -12.52 27.71 20.92
C PHE A 149 -13.71 28.17 20.08
N GLY A 150 -13.55 29.23 19.32
CA GLY A 150 -14.54 29.71 18.37
C GLY A 150 -14.82 28.70 17.26
N THR A 151 -13.77 28.21 16.60
CA THR A 151 -13.91 27.31 15.45
C THR A 151 -14.30 25.89 15.85
N VAL A 152 -13.70 25.35 16.91
CA VAL A 152 -13.89 23.94 17.32
C VAL A 152 -15.08 23.75 18.27
N VAL A 153 -15.28 24.65 19.21
CA VAL A 153 -16.32 24.50 20.26
C VAL A 153 -17.63 25.11 19.82
N MET A 154 -17.57 26.27 19.13
CA MET A 154 -18.76 27.02 18.73
C MET A 154 -19.11 26.87 17.24
N ASP A 155 -18.31 26.12 16.49
CA ASP A 155 -18.50 25.82 15.04
C ASP A 155 -18.54 27.11 14.18
N ILE A 156 -17.74 28.13 14.58
CA ILE A 156 -17.55 29.35 13.81
C ILE A 156 -16.63 29.04 12.61
N ALA A 157 -16.92 29.58 11.45
CA ALA A 157 -16.10 29.40 10.27
C ALA A 157 -14.67 29.96 10.47
N ASP A 158 -13.63 29.23 10.03
CA ASP A 158 -12.22 29.62 10.18
C ASP A 158 -11.96 31.01 9.58
N GLU A 159 -12.59 31.34 8.45
CA GLU A 159 -12.47 32.63 7.75
C GLU A 159 -12.89 33.84 8.61
N ALA A 160 -13.77 33.61 9.59
CA ALA A 160 -14.22 34.69 10.48
C ALA A 160 -13.08 35.22 11.37
N PHE A 161 -12.06 34.38 11.63
CA PHE A 161 -10.84 34.75 12.37
C PHE A 161 -9.68 35.07 11.43
N GLU A 162 -9.50 34.31 10.36
CA GLU A 162 -8.41 34.48 9.39
C GLU A 162 -8.46 35.85 8.68
N HIS A 163 -9.63 36.30 8.22
CA HIS A 163 -9.75 37.55 7.50
C HIS A 163 -9.38 38.79 8.34
N PRO A 164 -9.87 38.95 9.59
CA PRO A 164 -9.41 40.06 10.45
C PRO A 164 -7.92 40.04 10.73
N LEU A 165 -7.30 38.87 10.94
CA LEU A 165 -5.86 38.74 11.15
C LEU A 165 -5.07 39.16 9.90
N ALA A 166 -5.49 38.65 8.74
CA ALA A 166 -4.85 38.98 7.46
C ALA A 166 -4.95 40.51 7.18
N HIS A 167 -6.13 41.10 7.44
CA HIS A 167 -6.32 42.52 7.30
C HIS A 167 -5.43 43.32 8.26
N TYR A 168 -5.35 42.91 9.53
CA TYR A 168 -4.49 43.56 10.53
C TYR A 168 -3.02 43.51 10.13
N LYS A 169 -2.51 42.35 9.70
CA LYS A 169 -1.16 42.20 9.19
C LYS A 169 -0.87 43.11 7.99
N THR A 170 -1.79 43.16 7.04
CA THR A 170 -1.67 44.02 5.85
C THR A 170 -1.57 45.50 6.22
N MET A 171 -2.43 45.97 7.15
CA MET A 171 -2.40 47.34 7.62
C MET A 171 -1.09 47.72 8.31
N LYS A 172 -0.50 46.78 9.08
CA LYS A 172 0.77 46.99 9.81
C LYS A 172 2.01 46.65 8.99
N GLY A 173 1.86 46.08 7.78
CA GLY A 173 2.97 45.67 6.90
C GLY A 173 3.66 44.38 7.30
N TYR A 174 3.05 43.55 8.14
CA TYR A 174 3.58 42.24 8.56
C TYR A 174 3.30 41.13 7.53
N LYS A 175 4.28 40.23 7.36
CA LYS A 175 4.12 39.02 6.54
C LYS A 175 3.93 37.77 7.41
N LEU A 176 4.64 37.71 8.51
CA LEU A 176 4.68 36.53 9.39
C LEU A 176 4.21 36.88 10.81
N ASP A 177 3.63 35.90 11.49
CA ASP A 177 3.20 36.00 12.90
C ASP A 177 4.34 36.38 13.86
N ILE A 178 5.56 35.98 13.55
CA ILE A 178 6.72 36.27 14.39
C ILE A 178 7.11 37.76 14.40
N GLU A 179 6.67 38.52 13.42
CA GLU A 179 6.97 39.96 13.28
C GLU A 179 6.07 40.82 14.19
N MET A 180 4.94 40.23 14.67
CA MET A 180 3.95 40.92 15.49
C MET A 180 4.45 41.07 16.93
N SER A 181 4.23 42.28 17.48
CA SER A 181 4.56 42.62 18.85
C SER A 181 3.55 42.05 19.89
N ALA A 182 3.83 42.23 21.15
CA ALA A 182 2.90 41.85 22.21
C ALA A 182 1.61 42.70 22.18
N GLU A 183 1.76 43.97 21.86
CA GLU A 183 0.66 44.93 21.71
C GLU A 183 -0.26 44.57 20.55
N ASP A 184 0.35 44.18 19.40
CA ASP A 184 -0.41 43.70 18.24
C ASP A 184 -1.25 42.46 18.59
N TRP A 185 -0.65 41.49 19.29
CA TRP A 185 -1.39 40.29 19.73
C TRP A 185 -2.47 40.59 20.75
N LYS A 186 -2.29 41.58 21.62
CA LYS A 186 -3.32 42.06 22.55
C LYS A 186 -4.50 42.66 21.79
N GLU A 187 -4.24 43.48 20.75
CA GLU A 187 -5.28 44.03 19.88
C GLU A 187 -6.03 42.91 19.14
N VAL A 188 -5.32 41.92 18.58
CA VAL A 188 -5.94 40.78 17.87
C VAL A 188 -6.81 39.94 18.81
N VAL A 189 -6.41 39.72 20.07
CA VAL A 189 -7.27 39.06 21.08
C VAL A 189 -8.58 39.84 21.26
N GLY A 190 -8.53 41.17 21.31
CA GLY A 190 -9.72 41.99 21.36
C GLY A 190 -10.62 41.79 20.13
N ILE A 191 -10.06 41.85 18.93
CA ILE A 191 -10.77 41.60 17.68
C ILE A 191 -11.42 40.20 17.67
N TYR A 192 -10.70 39.18 18.08
CA TYR A 192 -11.18 37.80 18.10
C TYR A 192 -12.34 37.59 19.10
N LYS A 193 -12.29 38.25 20.24
CA LYS A 193 -13.42 38.25 21.18
C LYS A 193 -14.66 38.93 20.64
N GLU A 194 -14.51 40.03 19.90
CA GLU A 194 -15.64 40.69 19.22
C GLU A 194 -16.22 39.79 18.10
N VAL A 195 -15.36 39.07 17.33
CA VAL A 195 -15.81 38.06 16.38
C VAL A 195 -16.61 36.98 17.11
N TYR A 196 -16.04 36.40 18.17
CA TYR A 196 -16.72 35.39 18.99
C TYR A 196 -18.09 35.85 19.49
N LYS A 197 -18.16 37.08 20.05
CA LYS A 197 -19.39 37.65 20.53
C LYS A 197 -20.44 37.89 19.43
N LYS A 198 -20.00 38.39 18.28
CA LYS A 198 -20.85 38.60 17.12
C LYS A 198 -21.47 37.29 16.60
N GLU A 199 -20.67 36.25 16.47
CA GLU A 199 -21.11 34.98 15.90
C GLU A 199 -21.93 34.13 16.91
N THR A 200 -21.62 34.21 18.22
CA THR A 200 -22.28 33.37 19.24
C THR A 200 -23.35 34.10 20.06
N GLY A 201 -23.42 35.45 19.99
CA GLY A 201 -24.26 36.27 20.84
C GLY A 201 -23.83 36.33 22.31
N SER A 202 -22.66 35.79 22.68
CA SER A 202 -22.17 35.68 24.05
C SER A 202 -20.71 36.09 24.17
N GLU A 203 -20.32 36.59 25.34
CA GLU A 203 -18.91 36.89 25.63
C GLU A 203 -18.08 35.59 25.69
N PHE A 204 -16.78 35.69 25.33
CA PHE A 204 -15.85 34.59 25.48
C PHE A 204 -15.78 34.15 26.96
N PRO A 205 -15.92 32.85 27.28
CA PRO A 205 -15.99 32.34 28.65
C PRO A 205 -14.77 32.69 29.49
N GLN A 206 -14.98 33.43 30.60
CA GLN A 206 -13.93 33.78 31.55
C GLN A 206 -13.87 32.82 32.74
N ASP A 207 -14.64 31.72 32.72
CA ASP A 207 -14.53 30.62 33.69
C ASP A 207 -13.79 29.43 33.06
N PRO A 208 -12.57 29.09 33.52
CA PRO A 208 -11.77 27.96 33.04
C PRO A 208 -12.49 26.61 33.05
N TYR A 209 -13.29 26.35 34.10
CA TYR A 209 -14.05 25.11 34.18
C TYR A 209 -15.20 25.03 33.17
N LYS A 210 -15.80 26.20 32.87
CA LYS A 210 -16.77 26.29 31.78
C LYS A 210 -16.10 25.99 30.41
N GLN A 211 -14.89 26.54 30.18
CA GLN A 211 -14.11 26.24 28.98
C GLN A 211 -13.82 24.73 28.87
N LEU A 212 -13.35 24.11 29.96
CA LEU A 212 -13.04 22.67 30.00
C LEU A 212 -14.28 21.80 29.71
N SER A 213 -15.41 22.13 30.31
CA SER A 213 -16.67 21.41 30.09
C SER A 213 -17.12 21.46 28.65
N LEU A 214 -17.12 22.66 28.04
CA LEU A 214 -17.50 22.87 26.65
C LEU A 214 -16.51 22.21 25.68
N ALA A 215 -15.21 22.24 25.98
CA ALA A 215 -14.18 21.56 25.18
C ALA A 215 -14.32 20.02 25.21
N THR A 216 -14.59 19.43 26.39
CA THR A 216 -14.86 17.99 26.51
C THR A 216 -16.10 17.60 25.70
N GLU A 217 -17.15 18.41 25.76
CA GLU A 217 -18.36 18.20 24.96
C GLU A 217 -18.09 18.29 23.46
N ALA A 218 -17.33 19.29 23.01
CA ALA A 218 -16.96 19.48 21.61
C ALA A 218 -16.17 18.28 21.06
N VAL A 219 -15.22 17.74 21.83
CA VAL A 219 -14.49 16.53 21.45
C VAL A 219 -15.42 15.32 21.34
N PHE A 220 -16.40 15.15 22.21
CA PHE A 220 -17.41 14.09 22.05
C PHE A 220 -18.26 14.27 20.79
N LYS A 221 -18.67 15.48 20.49
CA LYS A 221 -19.45 15.81 19.27
C LYS A 221 -18.63 15.57 18.01
N SER A 222 -17.33 15.82 18.03
CA SER A 222 -16.46 15.67 16.85
C SER A 222 -16.41 14.23 16.32
N TRP A 223 -16.74 13.23 17.14
CA TRP A 223 -16.88 11.84 16.70
C TRP A 223 -17.94 11.67 15.62
N ASN A 224 -19.01 12.45 15.67
CA ASN A 224 -20.10 12.43 14.68
C ASN A 224 -19.96 13.54 13.62
N GLY A 225 -18.89 14.30 13.63
CA GLY A 225 -18.58 15.25 12.56
C GLY A 225 -18.43 14.55 11.20
N LYS A 226 -18.86 15.21 10.12
CA LYS A 226 -18.89 14.66 8.77
C LYS A 226 -17.56 14.02 8.37
N ARG A 227 -16.43 14.74 8.56
CA ARG A 227 -15.07 14.23 8.24
C ARG A 227 -14.75 12.91 8.96
N ALA A 228 -15.10 12.81 10.25
CA ALA A 228 -14.85 11.62 11.04
C ALA A 228 -15.76 10.43 10.63
N VAL A 229 -17.00 10.71 10.26
CA VAL A 229 -17.95 9.70 9.76
C VAL A 229 -17.50 9.17 8.42
N ASP A 230 -17.15 10.04 7.47
CA ASP A 230 -16.70 9.66 6.13
C ASP A 230 -15.41 8.83 6.19
N TYR A 231 -14.47 9.23 7.04
CA TYR A 231 -13.24 8.45 7.26
C TYR A 231 -13.53 7.05 7.80
N ARG A 232 -14.41 6.94 8.81
CA ARG A 232 -14.77 5.62 9.36
C ARG A 232 -15.47 4.73 8.36
N ASN A 233 -16.36 5.28 7.54
CA ASN A 233 -17.01 4.53 6.45
C ASN A 233 -15.99 3.98 5.48
N LYS A 234 -15.01 4.79 5.09
CA LYS A 234 -13.94 4.40 4.16
C LYS A 234 -13.02 3.30 4.73
N GLU A 235 -12.69 3.41 6.01
CA GLU A 235 -11.74 2.49 6.68
C GLU A 235 -12.43 1.30 7.36
N GLY A 236 -13.75 1.15 7.24
CA GLY A 236 -14.50 0.07 7.87
C GLY A 236 -14.49 0.10 9.41
N ILE A 237 -14.35 1.30 10.02
CA ILE A 237 -14.27 1.48 11.47
C ILE A 237 -15.69 1.61 12.04
N SER A 238 -16.02 0.81 13.06
CA SER A 238 -17.33 0.86 13.72
C SER A 238 -17.64 2.23 14.34
N HIS A 239 -18.84 2.71 14.12
CA HIS A 239 -19.34 3.96 14.72
C HIS A 239 -19.57 3.88 16.23
N ASP A 240 -19.64 2.66 16.80
CA ASP A 240 -19.95 2.43 18.21
C ASP A 240 -18.72 2.54 19.12
N LEU A 241 -17.52 2.70 18.56
CA LEU A 241 -16.29 2.79 19.35
C LEU A 241 -16.20 4.06 20.18
N GLY A 242 -16.70 5.20 19.67
CA GLY A 242 -16.57 6.48 20.36
C GLY A 242 -15.14 7.04 20.37
N THR A 243 -14.98 8.20 21.01
CA THR A 243 -13.69 8.82 21.24
C THR A 243 -13.46 9.07 22.73
N ALA A 244 -12.25 8.86 23.21
CA ALA A 244 -11.82 9.35 24.51
C ALA A 244 -11.40 10.83 24.42
N VAL A 245 -11.36 11.52 25.55
CA VAL A 245 -10.80 12.86 25.67
C VAL A 245 -9.60 12.83 26.59
N ASN A 246 -8.45 13.23 26.06
CA ASN A 246 -7.21 13.31 26.84
C ASN A 246 -6.98 14.77 27.26
N ILE A 247 -7.09 15.05 28.55
CA ILE A 247 -6.81 16.35 29.14
C ILE A 247 -5.35 16.34 29.64
N CYS A 248 -4.47 17.01 28.89
CA CYS A 248 -3.04 16.98 29.14
C CYS A 248 -2.55 18.37 29.60
N THR A 249 -1.66 18.40 30.57
CA THR A 249 -0.96 19.65 30.90
C THR A 249 -0.28 20.22 29.67
N MET A 250 -0.47 21.51 29.44
CA MET A 250 0.25 22.22 28.37
C MET A 250 1.73 22.31 28.70
N VAL A 251 2.56 22.04 27.70
CA VAL A 251 3.99 22.32 27.68
C VAL A 251 4.28 23.15 26.44
N PHE A 252 5.13 24.14 26.57
CA PHE A 252 5.24 25.20 25.57
C PHE A 252 6.61 25.21 24.90
N GLY A 253 6.63 24.96 23.59
CA GLY A 253 7.81 25.08 22.77
C GLY A 253 8.09 26.51 22.30
N ASN A 254 7.20 27.48 22.60
CA ASN A 254 7.28 28.88 22.18
C ASN A 254 7.56 29.88 23.35
N MET A 255 8.23 29.39 24.39
CA MET A 255 8.58 30.25 25.54
C MET A 255 9.88 31.04 25.35
N GLY A 256 10.65 30.76 24.32
CA GLY A 256 11.94 31.40 24.03
C GLY A 256 12.89 30.45 23.30
N ASP A 257 14.15 30.87 23.16
CA ASP A 257 15.16 30.14 22.38
C ASP A 257 15.65 28.84 23.05
N ASP A 258 15.34 28.64 24.31
CA ASP A 258 15.55 27.42 25.07
C ASP A 258 14.35 26.43 25.01
N SER A 259 13.41 26.73 24.15
CA SER A 259 12.16 25.98 23.98
C SER A 259 11.98 25.65 22.50
N GLY A 260 11.32 24.53 22.22
CA GLY A 260 11.06 24.07 20.86
C GLY A 260 10.11 22.89 20.82
N THR A 261 9.74 22.50 19.64
CA THR A 261 8.86 21.33 19.40
C THR A 261 9.29 20.61 18.14
N GLY A 262 8.96 19.34 18.02
CA GLY A 262 9.32 18.56 16.85
C GLY A 262 8.64 17.21 16.75
N VAL A 263 8.87 16.60 15.59
CA VAL A 263 8.41 15.25 15.24
C VAL A 263 9.58 14.44 14.70
N ALA A 264 9.65 13.17 15.04
CA ALA A 264 10.72 12.32 14.52
C ALA A 264 10.32 10.84 14.44
N PHE A 265 10.93 10.15 13.49
CA PHE A 265 10.92 8.70 13.38
C PHE A 265 12.22 8.13 13.94
N THR A 266 12.13 7.04 14.71
CA THR A 266 13.33 6.39 15.28
C THR A 266 14.25 5.76 14.23
N ARG A 267 13.71 5.45 13.05
CA ARG A 267 14.44 5.02 11.84
C ARG A 267 13.88 5.76 10.63
N ASN A 268 14.61 5.77 9.53
CA ASN A 268 14.12 6.37 8.28
C ASN A 268 12.90 5.60 7.75
N PRO A 269 11.70 6.21 7.67
CA PRO A 269 10.48 5.53 7.24
C PRO A 269 10.45 5.25 5.73
N SER A 270 11.33 5.87 4.94
CA SER A 270 11.42 5.67 3.49
C SER A 270 12.42 4.58 3.12
N THR A 271 13.59 4.55 3.76
CA THR A 271 14.69 3.62 3.44
C THR A 271 14.82 2.45 4.40
N GLY A 272 14.32 2.58 5.63
CA GLY A 272 14.46 1.60 6.71
C GLY A 272 15.79 1.69 7.48
N GLU A 273 16.69 2.59 7.09
CA GLU A 273 17.97 2.77 7.76
C GLU A 273 17.80 3.15 9.23
N LYS A 274 18.66 2.65 10.09
CA LYS A 274 18.69 2.97 11.53
C LYS A 274 19.28 4.37 11.77
N LEU A 275 18.68 5.33 11.12
CA LEU A 275 18.98 6.74 11.24
C LEU A 275 17.70 7.48 11.61
N MET A 276 17.71 8.17 12.74
CA MET A 276 16.58 9.01 13.14
C MET A 276 16.31 10.05 12.06
N MET A 277 15.06 10.19 11.68
CA MET A 277 14.61 11.19 10.71
C MET A 277 13.50 12.03 11.33
N GLY A 278 13.64 13.35 11.27
CA GLY A 278 12.65 14.23 11.86
C GLY A 278 13.04 15.69 11.74
N GLU A 279 12.15 16.53 12.22
CA GLU A 279 12.23 17.98 12.13
C GLU A 279 11.85 18.62 13.46
N TYR A 280 12.43 19.78 13.74
CA TYR A 280 12.07 20.57 14.91
C TYR A 280 12.09 22.06 14.58
N LEU A 281 11.36 22.83 15.39
CA LEU A 281 11.35 24.29 15.37
C LEU A 281 11.66 24.81 16.77
N LEU A 282 12.57 25.79 16.84
CA LEU A 282 12.78 26.59 18.04
C LEU A 282 11.69 27.65 18.17
N ASN A 283 11.36 27.97 19.42
CA ASN A 283 10.37 28.98 19.78
C ASN A 283 9.08 28.85 18.94
N ALA A 284 8.47 27.64 18.97
CA ALA A 284 7.29 27.26 18.19
C ALA A 284 6.36 26.31 18.95
N GLN A 285 5.10 26.30 18.60
CA GLN A 285 4.13 25.28 19.06
C GLN A 285 4.05 24.13 18.04
N GLY A 286 3.49 22.98 18.46
CA GLY A 286 3.42 21.76 17.61
C GLY A 286 2.70 21.97 16.29
N GLU A 287 1.71 22.85 16.24
CA GLU A 287 0.97 23.23 15.05
C GLU A 287 1.84 23.88 13.99
N ASP A 288 2.78 24.72 14.42
CA ASP A 288 3.69 25.46 13.52
C ASP A 288 4.60 24.53 12.70
N VAL A 289 4.94 23.33 13.25
CA VAL A 289 5.71 22.29 12.55
C VAL A 289 4.86 21.62 11.47
N VAL A 290 3.60 21.31 11.78
CA VAL A 290 2.70 20.58 10.88
C VAL A 290 2.16 21.50 9.78
N ALA A 291 1.93 22.77 10.08
CA ALA A 291 1.39 23.75 9.12
C ALA A 291 2.40 24.16 8.02
N GLY A 292 3.70 23.85 8.21
CA GLY A 292 4.74 24.19 7.21
C GLY A 292 4.94 25.69 6.97
N ILE A 293 4.48 26.55 7.90
CA ILE A 293 4.57 28.03 7.79
C ILE A 293 6.01 28.51 7.96
N ARG A 294 6.83 27.74 8.67
CA ARG A 294 8.25 27.99 8.92
C ARG A 294 9.08 26.80 8.44
N ASN A 295 10.26 27.07 7.91
CA ASN A 295 11.21 26.02 7.56
C ASN A 295 11.71 25.36 8.84
N ALA A 296 11.39 24.09 9.03
CA ALA A 296 11.85 23.30 10.16
C ALA A 296 13.29 22.80 9.91
N ASP A 297 14.06 22.71 11.00
CA ASP A 297 15.41 22.17 10.98
C ASP A 297 15.42 20.65 11.15
N ALA A 298 16.40 19.99 10.52
CA ALA A 298 16.60 18.55 10.71
C ALA A 298 16.93 18.25 12.18
N ILE A 299 16.31 17.19 12.72
CA ILE A 299 16.41 16.80 14.13
C ILE A 299 17.86 16.65 14.63
N GLN A 300 18.79 16.27 13.75
CA GLN A 300 20.22 16.15 14.06
C GLN A 300 20.86 17.49 14.46
N ASN A 301 20.34 18.61 13.97
CA ASN A 301 20.82 19.92 14.32
C ASN A 301 20.44 20.38 15.71
N LEU A 302 19.47 19.71 16.36
CA LEU A 302 19.08 19.99 17.74
C LEU A 302 20.26 19.86 18.72
N VAL A 303 21.25 19.01 18.40
CA VAL A 303 22.48 18.89 19.21
C VAL A 303 23.24 20.20 19.31
N LYS A 304 23.17 21.08 18.30
CA LYS A 304 23.86 22.38 18.29
C LYS A 304 23.19 23.40 19.20
N HIS A 305 21.86 23.33 19.31
CA HIS A 305 21.06 24.30 20.07
C HIS A 305 20.77 23.83 21.50
N MET A 306 20.45 22.54 21.66
CA MET A 306 20.05 21.94 22.95
C MET A 306 20.68 20.56 23.15
N PRO A 307 22.00 20.45 23.35
CA PRO A 307 22.72 19.16 23.39
C PRO A 307 22.23 18.21 24.50
N ALA A 308 21.83 18.74 25.67
CA ALA A 308 21.32 17.93 26.77
C ALA A 308 19.95 17.31 26.43
N ALA A 309 19.02 18.11 25.88
CA ALA A 309 17.70 17.65 25.44
C ALA A 309 17.82 16.65 24.28
N TYR A 310 18.74 16.90 23.33
CA TYR A 310 18.99 15.93 22.25
C TYR A 310 19.49 14.59 22.75
N LYS A 311 20.45 14.59 23.70
CA LYS A 311 20.96 13.35 24.31
C LYS A 311 19.86 12.56 25.03
N GLU A 312 19.00 13.27 25.80
CA GLU A 312 17.87 12.68 26.47
C GLU A 312 16.87 12.10 25.46
N PHE A 313 16.57 12.84 24.39
CA PHE A 313 15.68 12.42 23.30
C PHE A 313 16.16 11.14 22.61
N MET A 314 17.45 11.04 22.30
CA MET A 314 18.06 9.83 21.73
C MET A 314 17.92 8.63 22.67
N GLY A 315 18.08 8.82 23.96
CA GLY A 315 17.89 7.75 24.97
C GLY A 315 16.43 7.30 25.06
N ILE A 316 15.49 8.23 25.01
CA ILE A 316 14.05 7.95 25.07
C ILE A 316 13.60 7.21 23.81
N THR A 317 13.97 7.66 22.64
CA THR A 317 13.57 7.04 21.36
C THR A 317 14.12 5.63 21.21
N ALA A 318 15.36 5.37 21.64
CA ALA A 318 15.91 4.01 21.71
C ALA A 318 15.13 3.12 22.69
N LYS A 319 14.72 3.66 23.85
CA LYS A 319 13.88 2.96 24.82
C LYS A 319 12.50 2.63 24.27
N LEU A 320 11.87 3.56 23.56
CA LEU A 320 10.56 3.36 22.94
C LEU A 320 10.62 2.29 21.83
N GLU A 321 11.61 2.36 20.95
CA GLU A 321 11.80 1.35 19.91
C GLU A 321 11.98 -0.06 20.49
N LYS A 322 12.78 -0.19 21.54
CA LYS A 322 12.96 -1.47 22.27
C LYS A 322 11.67 -1.93 22.97
N HIS A 323 10.91 -1.01 23.52
CA HIS A 323 9.65 -1.31 24.24
C HIS A 323 8.56 -1.79 23.29
N TYR A 324 8.36 -1.07 22.20
CA TYR A 324 7.34 -1.39 21.18
C TYR A 324 7.81 -2.43 20.16
N LYS A 325 9.11 -2.72 20.14
CA LYS A 325 9.75 -3.62 19.16
C LYS A 325 9.43 -3.22 17.70
N ASP A 326 9.24 -1.94 17.44
CA ASP A 326 8.93 -1.40 16.13
C ASP A 326 9.38 0.05 16.01
N ILE A 327 9.58 0.53 14.77
CA ILE A 327 9.82 1.94 14.48
C ILE A 327 8.73 2.81 15.10
N GLN A 328 9.13 3.88 15.78
CA GLN A 328 8.22 4.81 16.41
C GLN A 328 8.25 6.16 15.69
N ASP A 329 7.06 6.72 15.49
CA ASP A 329 6.79 8.09 15.14
C ASP A 329 6.44 8.83 16.45
N VAL A 330 7.25 9.82 16.81
CA VAL A 330 7.17 10.50 18.09
C VAL A 330 6.99 12.00 17.94
N GLU A 331 6.17 12.58 18.82
CA GLU A 331 5.99 14.02 18.95
C GLU A 331 6.55 14.45 20.30
N PHE A 332 7.33 15.52 20.33
CA PHE A 332 7.95 16.02 21.54
C PHE A 332 7.94 17.55 21.63
N THR A 333 8.05 18.07 22.83
CA THR A 333 8.23 19.50 23.11
C THR A 333 9.32 19.68 24.15
N ILE A 334 10.16 20.69 23.95
CA ILE A 334 11.17 21.13 24.90
C ILE A 334 10.67 22.45 25.48
N GLU A 335 10.43 22.49 26.79
CA GLU A 335 10.04 23.69 27.54
C GLU A 335 11.18 24.09 28.45
N ARG A 336 11.82 25.21 28.21
CA ARG A 336 12.98 25.72 28.98
C ARG A 336 14.02 24.62 29.25
N GLY A 337 14.48 24.00 28.17
CA GLY A 337 15.50 22.95 28.19
C GLY A 337 15.00 21.57 28.66
N LYS A 338 13.77 21.45 29.16
CA LYS A 338 13.19 20.19 29.65
C LYS A 338 12.39 19.50 28.55
N LEU A 339 12.75 18.25 28.25
CA LEU A 339 12.09 17.43 27.24
C LEU A 339 10.79 16.79 27.75
N TRP A 340 9.77 16.81 26.92
CA TRP A 340 8.49 16.16 27.12
C TRP A 340 8.06 15.39 25.89
N MET A 341 7.64 14.15 26.07
CA MET A 341 7.06 13.35 24.98
C MET A 341 5.55 13.50 24.99
N LEU A 342 4.98 13.88 23.84
CA LEU A 342 3.55 14.16 23.69
C LEU A 342 2.76 13.01 23.07
N GLN A 343 3.42 12.23 22.21
CA GLN A 343 2.80 11.11 21.52
C GLN A 343 3.85 10.14 21.00
N THR A 344 3.50 8.86 20.96
CA THR A 344 4.22 7.84 20.23
C THR A 344 3.23 6.94 19.49
N ARG A 345 3.60 6.50 18.30
CA ARG A 345 2.84 5.54 17.49
C ARG A 345 3.78 4.75 16.60
N ASN A 346 3.34 3.57 16.14
CA ASN A 346 4.09 2.83 15.14
C ASN A 346 4.22 3.65 13.86
N GLY A 347 5.44 3.82 13.38
CA GLY A 347 5.73 4.63 12.20
C GLY A 347 5.17 4.03 10.93
N LYS A 348 4.39 4.81 10.19
CA LYS A 348 4.03 4.46 8.80
C LYS A 348 5.30 4.51 7.95
N ARG A 349 5.43 3.55 7.03
CA ARG A 349 6.67 3.35 6.27
C ARG A 349 6.40 2.77 4.90
N THR A 350 7.36 2.93 3.99
CA THR A 350 7.32 2.30 2.66
C THR A 350 7.50 0.78 2.75
N ALA A 351 7.15 0.06 1.70
CA ALA A 351 7.36 -1.38 1.59
C ALA A 351 8.83 -1.78 1.77
N LYS A 352 9.74 -1.05 1.11
CA LYS A 352 11.20 -1.23 1.24
C LYS A 352 11.67 -1.07 2.68
N ALA A 353 11.24 0.01 3.33
CA ALA A 353 11.56 0.26 4.73
C ALA A 353 10.96 -0.81 5.66
N ALA A 354 9.75 -1.30 5.38
CA ALA A 354 9.11 -2.35 6.18
C ALA A 354 9.95 -3.63 6.20
N VAL A 355 10.37 -4.11 5.02
CA VAL A 355 11.20 -5.32 4.89
C VAL A 355 12.55 -5.12 5.57
N LYS A 356 13.24 -4.00 5.28
CA LYS A 356 14.54 -3.70 5.89
C LYS A 356 14.45 -3.63 7.41
N ILE A 357 13.50 -2.89 7.96
CA ILE A 357 13.31 -2.76 9.42
C ILE A 357 13.02 -4.12 10.06
N ALA A 358 12.18 -4.95 9.46
CA ALA A 358 11.86 -6.27 9.98
C ALA A 358 13.10 -7.18 10.06
N VAL A 359 13.91 -7.19 9.01
CA VAL A 359 15.17 -7.96 8.96
C VAL A 359 16.19 -7.41 9.95
N ASP A 360 16.40 -6.11 9.99
CA ASP A 360 17.35 -5.47 10.91
C ASP A 360 16.97 -5.72 12.37
N MET A 361 15.69 -5.55 12.74
CA MET A 361 15.21 -5.80 14.09
C MET A 361 15.34 -7.27 14.52
N ALA A 362 15.17 -8.22 13.60
CA ALA A 362 15.41 -9.63 13.87
C ALA A 362 16.91 -9.89 14.10
N ASN A 363 17.78 -9.32 13.27
CA ASN A 363 19.24 -9.44 13.42
C ASN A 363 19.75 -8.77 14.70
N GLU A 364 19.09 -7.67 15.15
CA GLU A 364 19.36 -7.00 16.41
C GLU A 364 18.82 -7.77 17.65
N GLY A 365 18.07 -8.85 17.45
CA GLY A 365 17.44 -9.63 18.53
C GLY A 365 16.26 -8.93 19.22
N LEU A 366 15.68 -7.89 18.61
CA LEU A 366 14.50 -7.20 19.12
C LEU A 366 13.22 -8.00 18.88
N ILE A 367 13.16 -8.72 17.75
CA ILE A 367 12.04 -9.59 17.34
C ILE A 367 12.58 -10.95 16.87
N THR A 368 11.71 -11.95 16.80
CA THR A 368 12.07 -13.23 16.19
C THR A 368 12.00 -13.17 14.67
N ARG A 369 12.59 -14.17 14.00
CA ARG A 369 12.49 -14.29 12.52
C ARG A 369 11.04 -14.51 12.08
N GLU A 370 10.26 -15.28 12.85
CA GLU A 370 8.85 -15.53 12.60
C GLU A 370 8.03 -14.24 12.75
N GLU A 371 8.34 -13.41 13.76
CA GLU A 371 7.72 -12.09 13.89
C GLU A 371 8.07 -11.18 12.71
N ALA A 372 9.32 -11.20 12.24
CA ALA A 372 9.75 -10.42 11.08
C ALA A 372 8.96 -10.81 9.82
N ILE A 373 8.81 -12.13 9.56
CA ILE A 373 8.04 -12.66 8.43
C ILE A 373 6.56 -12.22 8.55
N SER A 374 5.96 -12.35 9.75
CA SER A 374 4.54 -12.03 9.95
C SER A 374 4.20 -10.53 9.80
N ARG A 375 5.19 -9.64 9.87
CA ARG A 375 5.02 -8.18 9.70
C ARG A 375 4.97 -7.73 8.25
N ILE A 376 5.45 -8.56 7.32
CA ILE A 376 5.52 -8.23 5.91
C ILE A 376 4.33 -8.85 5.20
N THR A 377 3.54 -7.97 4.57
CA THR A 377 2.37 -8.39 3.81
C THR A 377 2.73 -8.73 2.36
N PRO A 378 1.90 -9.53 1.65
CA PRO A 378 2.09 -9.77 0.23
C PRO A 378 2.18 -8.48 -0.59
N GLU A 379 1.40 -7.45 -0.25
CA GLU A 379 1.40 -6.16 -0.91
C GLU A 379 2.74 -5.43 -0.75
N ASN A 380 3.44 -5.61 0.40
CA ASN A 380 4.79 -5.07 0.57
C ASN A 380 5.77 -5.74 -0.40
N VAL A 381 5.68 -7.07 -0.57
CA VAL A 381 6.55 -7.81 -1.50
C VAL A 381 6.26 -7.39 -2.94
N ASP A 382 5.00 -7.33 -3.31
CA ASP A 382 4.55 -6.93 -4.64
C ASP A 382 5.03 -5.52 -5.00
N ALA A 383 4.86 -4.55 -4.10
CA ALA A 383 5.33 -3.18 -4.29
C ALA A 383 6.87 -3.08 -4.49
N MET A 384 7.64 -4.03 -3.98
CA MET A 384 9.10 -4.08 -4.17
C MET A 384 9.52 -4.67 -5.52
N LEU A 385 8.65 -5.43 -6.18
CA LEU A 385 8.94 -6.09 -7.46
C LEU A 385 8.49 -5.26 -8.67
N HIS A 386 7.66 -4.24 -8.47
CA HIS A 386 7.25 -3.34 -9.53
C HIS A 386 8.39 -2.39 -9.96
N PRO A 387 8.44 -1.98 -11.24
CA PRO A 387 9.33 -0.91 -11.68
C PRO A 387 9.19 0.33 -10.79
N GLN A 388 10.29 0.92 -10.41
CA GLN A 388 10.35 2.08 -9.51
C GLN A 388 11.21 3.18 -10.12
N PHE A 389 10.89 4.43 -9.81
CA PHE A 389 11.78 5.53 -10.16
C PHE A 389 12.98 5.55 -9.22
N ASN A 390 14.09 6.03 -9.75
CA ASN A 390 15.27 6.28 -8.94
C ASN A 390 14.99 7.50 -8.02
N ASP A 391 15.11 7.33 -6.70
CA ASP A 391 14.81 8.35 -5.69
C ASP A 391 15.63 9.64 -5.88
N ALA A 392 16.93 9.51 -6.26
CA ALA A 392 17.76 10.65 -6.54
C ALA A 392 17.28 11.41 -7.78
N ALA A 393 16.91 10.69 -8.85
CA ALA A 393 16.39 11.29 -10.07
C ALA A 393 15.02 11.97 -9.85
N MET A 394 14.16 11.43 -8.98
CA MET A 394 12.90 12.10 -8.58
C MET A 394 13.18 13.41 -7.82
N THR A 395 14.09 13.35 -6.86
CA THR A 395 14.48 14.54 -6.09
C THR A 395 15.07 15.65 -6.98
N ASP A 396 15.90 15.26 -7.93
CA ASP A 396 16.48 16.22 -8.89
C ASP A 396 15.42 16.77 -9.85
N ALA A 397 14.44 15.96 -10.24
CA ALA A 397 13.30 16.41 -11.05
C ALA A 397 12.40 17.39 -10.27
N GLU A 398 12.18 17.19 -8.98
CA GLU A 398 11.47 18.15 -8.14
C GLU A 398 12.19 19.49 -8.05
N LYS A 399 13.50 19.47 -7.79
CA LYS A 399 14.33 20.67 -7.75
C LYS A 399 14.38 21.41 -9.10
N ALA A 400 14.28 20.65 -10.20
CA ALA A 400 14.24 21.20 -11.55
C ALA A 400 12.84 21.72 -11.97
N GLY A 401 11.86 21.73 -11.07
CA GLY A 401 10.50 22.19 -11.34
C GLY A 401 9.68 21.29 -12.27
N LYS A 402 10.07 20.01 -12.40
CA LYS A 402 9.34 19.03 -13.23
C LYS A 402 8.18 18.34 -12.52
N PHE A 403 8.01 18.55 -11.22
CA PHE A 403 6.88 18.05 -10.47
C PHE A 403 5.59 18.73 -10.93
N VAL A 404 4.58 17.92 -11.29
CA VAL A 404 3.30 18.39 -11.84
C VAL A 404 2.22 18.41 -10.76
N ALA A 405 1.97 17.25 -10.17
CA ALA A 405 0.88 17.09 -9.22
C ALA A 405 1.08 15.84 -8.35
N LYS A 406 0.31 15.79 -7.27
CA LYS A 406 0.16 14.58 -6.47
C LYS A 406 -1.31 14.18 -6.43
N GLY A 407 -1.59 12.91 -6.72
CA GLY A 407 -2.90 12.29 -6.60
C GLY A 407 -2.90 11.13 -5.61
N VAL A 408 -3.96 10.34 -5.64
CA VAL A 408 -4.07 9.09 -4.87
C VAL A 408 -3.28 8.00 -5.59
N ASN A 409 -2.39 7.34 -4.88
CA ASN A 409 -1.64 6.18 -5.34
C ASN A 409 -2.57 4.96 -5.47
N ALA A 410 -3.13 4.78 -6.65
CA ALA A 410 -4.19 3.79 -6.89
C ALA A 410 -3.67 2.39 -7.22
N SER A 411 -2.58 2.29 -7.97
CA SER A 411 -1.88 1.04 -8.28
C SER A 411 -0.38 1.29 -8.30
N PRO A 412 0.43 0.50 -7.58
CA PRO A 412 1.86 0.77 -7.42
C PRO A 412 2.64 0.58 -8.70
N GLY A 413 3.85 1.15 -8.74
CA GLY A 413 4.80 1.06 -9.84
C GLY A 413 5.09 2.41 -10.49
N ALA A 414 6.10 2.43 -11.36
CA ALA A 414 6.52 3.59 -12.12
C ALA A 414 6.17 3.41 -13.61
N ALA A 415 5.61 4.44 -14.21
CA ALA A 415 5.33 4.46 -15.64
C ALA A 415 5.89 5.73 -16.29
N VAL A 416 6.52 5.56 -17.44
CA VAL A 416 7.00 6.66 -18.29
C VAL A 416 6.41 6.47 -19.67
N GLY A 417 5.76 7.49 -20.20
CA GLY A 417 5.14 7.41 -21.52
C GLY A 417 4.68 8.76 -22.04
N GLN A 418 4.23 8.73 -23.29
CA GLN A 418 3.61 9.88 -23.94
C GLN A 418 2.13 9.97 -23.57
N VAL A 419 1.66 11.18 -23.36
CA VAL A 419 0.28 11.47 -22.94
C VAL A 419 -0.69 11.27 -24.08
N TYR A 420 -1.75 10.51 -23.85
CA TYR A 420 -2.90 10.39 -24.75
C TYR A 420 -4.20 10.56 -23.95
N PHE A 421 -5.13 11.36 -24.53
CA PHE A 421 -6.33 11.79 -23.80
C PHE A 421 -7.58 10.97 -24.11
N ASP A 422 -7.48 9.94 -24.94
CA ASP A 422 -8.54 8.98 -25.20
C ASP A 422 -7.97 7.54 -25.33
N ALA A 423 -8.85 6.57 -25.12
CA ALA A 423 -8.49 5.16 -25.08
C ALA A 423 -8.07 4.61 -26.43
N ASP A 424 -8.79 4.97 -27.50
CA ASP A 424 -8.53 4.47 -28.87
C ASP A 424 -7.17 4.95 -29.37
N THR A 425 -6.87 6.24 -29.16
CA THR A 425 -5.57 6.81 -29.55
C THR A 425 -4.43 6.21 -28.72
N ALA A 426 -4.62 6.05 -27.40
CA ALA A 426 -3.61 5.42 -26.54
C ALA A 426 -3.31 3.98 -26.98
N GLU A 427 -4.35 3.19 -27.29
CA GLU A 427 -4.20 1.83 -27.78
C GLU A 427 -3.52 1.78 -29.14
N LYS A 428 -3.95 2.62 -30.08
CA LYS A 428 -3.36 2.69 -31.43
C LYS A 428 -1.86 2.94 -31.37
N PHE A 429 -1.43 3.98 -30.67
CA PHE A 429 -0.01 4.31 -30.57
C PHE A 429 0.79 3.24 -29.80
N ALA A 430 0.19 2.60 -28.79
CA ALA A 430 0.84 1.52 -28.07
C ALA A 430 1.03 0.26 -28.92
N LYS A 431 0.01 -0.15 -29.70
CA LYS A 431 0.03 -1.41 -30.45
C LYS A 431 0.66 -1.26 -31.84
N GLU A 432 0.26 -0.24 -32.62
CA GLU A 432 0.71 -0.05 -34.01
C GLU A 432 2.08 0.63 -34.07
N GLU A 433 2.26 1.71 -33.28
CA GLU A 433 3.50 2.50 -33.28
C GLU A 433 4.54 2.02 -32.25
N LYS A 434 4.17 1.03 -31.41
CA LYS A 434 4.99 0.48 -30.31
C LYS A 434 5.55 1.53 -29.34
N GLN A 435 4.79 2.60 -29.13
CA GLN A 435 5.15 3.69 -28.23
C GLN A 435 4.76 3.37 -26.79
N ASP A 436 5.54 3.85 -25.83
CA ASP A 436 5.15 3.84 -24.42
C ASP A 436 4.12 4.96 -24.19
N THR A 437 2.87 4.60 -23.88
CA THR A 437 1.75 5.52 -23.72
C THR A 437 1.33 5.62 -22.25
N ILE A 438 0.85 6.79 -21.85
CA ILE A 438 0.12 7.01 -20.59
C ILE A 438 -1.24 7.59 -20.93
N MET A 439 -2.28 6.88 -20.56
CA MET A 439 -3.64 7.35 -20.74
C MET A 439 -4.01 8.37 -19.66
N VAL A 440 -4.42 9.56 -20.07
CA VAL A 440 -4.76 10.68 -19.19
C VAL A 440 -6.21 11.07 -19.41
N ARG A 441 -7.03 10.99 -18.36
CA ARG A 441 -8.47 11.28 -18.45
C ARG A 441 -8.92 12.11 -17.22
N PRO A 442 -10.01 12.87 -17.32
CA PRO A 442 -10.67 13.39 -16.12
C PRO A 442 -11.09 12.25 -15.18
N PHE A 443 -11.76 11.26 -15.70
CA PHE A 443 -12.13 9.97 -15.09
C PHE A 443 -12.24 8.91 -16.20
N THR A 444 -12.21 7.61 -15.85
CA THR A 444 -12.36 6.52 -16.83
C THR A 444 -13.74 5.89 -16.79
N LYS A 445 -14.19 5.38 -17.93
CA LYS A 445 -15.42 4.60 -18.10
C LYS A 445 -15.08 3.16 -18.51
N PRO A 446 -16.03 2.22 -18.48
CA PRO A 446 -15.82 0.85 -18.95
C PRO A 446 -15.28 0.77 -20.38
N ASP A 447 -15.71 1.68 -21.23
CA ASP A 447 -15.25 1.77 -22.64
C ASP A 447 -13.77 2.18 -22.78
N ASP A 448 -13.13 2.71 -21.73
CA ASP A 448 -11.73 3.11 -21.74
C ASP A 448 -10.75 1.95 -21.41
N VAL A 449 -11.26 0.75 -21.06
CA VAL A 449 -10.46 -0.37 -20.54
C VAL A 449 -9.37 -0.84 -21.52
N HIS A 450 -9.66 -0.90 -22.81
CA HIS A 450 -8.71 -1.31 -23.83
C HIS A 450 -7.49 -0.37 -23.91
N GLY A 451 -7.72 0.94 -23.85
CA GLY A 451 -6.65 1.95 -23.79
C GLY A 451 -5.86 1.90 -22.48
N MET A 452 -6.53 1.63 -21.34
CA MET A 452 -5.85 1.43 -20.06
C MET A 452 -4.89 0.23 -20.12
N ILE A 453 -5.35 -0.92 -20.64
CA ILE A 453 -4.54 -2.16 -20.75
C ILE A 453 -3.36 -1.97 -21.69
N ALA A 454 -3.54 -1.23 -22.80
CA ALA A 454 -2.48 -0.98 -23.76
C ALA A 454 -1.42 0.01 -23.23
N SER A 455 -1.78 0.86 -22.26
CA SER A 455 -0.90 1.91 -21.71
C SER A 455 0.05 1.40 -20.64
N LYS A 456 1.22 2.03 -20.52
CA LYS A 456 2.19 1.78 -19.45
C LYS A 456 1.72 2.32 -18.11
N GLY A 457 0.83 3.31 -18.11
CA GLY A 457 0.29 3.91 -16.89
C GLY A 457 -1.00 4.67 -17.14
N VAL A 458 -1.74 4.94 -16.08
CA VAL A 458 -3.01 5.68 -16.12
C VAL A 458 -2.98 6.84 -15.13
N LEU A 459 -3.45 8.00 -15.57
CA LEU A 459 -3.56 9.22 -14.76
C LEU A 459 -4.96 9.79 -14.89
N THR A 460 -5.62 10.08 -13.74
CA THR A 460 -6.89 10.81 -13.75
C THR A 460 -6.85 12.03 -12.83
N SER A 461 -7.51 13.12 -13.23
CA SER A 461 -7.66 14.31 -12.38
C SER A 461 -8.75 14.13 -11.32
N GLU A 462 -9.70 13.24 -11.54
CA GLU A 462 -10.82 12.94 -10.66
C GLU A 462 -10.78 11.47 -10.19
N GLY A 463 -11.54 11.16 -9.14
CA GLY A 463 -11.68 9.81 -8.62
C GLY A 463 -10.83 9.56 -7.38
N GLY A 464 -11.10 8.44 -6.71
CA GLY A 464 -10.40 8.00 -5.50
C GLY A 464 -9.93 6.55 -5.62
N ALA A 465 -9.45 5.99 -4.52
CA ALA A 465 -8.91 4.62 -4.46
C ALA A 465 -9.91 3.52 -4.90
N THR A 466 -11.20 3.82 -4.98
CA THR A 466 -12.28 2.92 -5.41
C THR A 466 -12.87 3.28 -6.78
N SER A 467 -12.29 4.28 -7.47
CA SER A 467 -12.73 4.66 -8.81
C SER A 467 -12.50 3.55 -9.83
N HIS A 468 -13.21 3.61 -10.96
CA HIS A 468 -13.06 2.64 -12.06
C HIS A 468 -11.60 2.53 -12.50
N ALA A 469 -10.89 3.65 -12.70
CA ALA A 469 -9.48 3.66 -13.06
C ALA A 469 -8.62 2.90 -12.04
N ALA A 470 -8.86 3.13 -10.74
CA ALA A 470 -8.11 2.49 -9.66
C ALA A 470 -8.34 0.96 -9.59
N VAL A 471 -9.59 0.53 -9.78
CA VAL A 471 -9.96 -0.90 -9.74
C VAL A 471 -9.35 -1.65 -10.92
N VAL A 472 -9.55 -1.13 -12.14
CA VAL A 472 -9.03 -1.75 -13.37
C VAL A 472 -7.49 -1.76 -13.37
N ALA A 473 -6.85 -0.65 -13.01
CA ALA A 473 -5.39 -0.58 -12.96
C ALA A 473 -4.80 -1.62 -12.00
N ARG A 474 -5.40 -1.81 -10.80
CA ARG A 474 -4.97 -2.87 -9.87
C ARG A 474 -5.19 -4.27 -10.41
N GLN A 475 -6.30 -4.50 -11.09
CA GLN A 475 -6.60 -5.81 -11.69
C GLN A 475 -5.55 -6.23 -12.72
N PHE A 476 -5.06 -5.27 -13.50
CA PHE A 476 -4.08 -5.53 -14.57
C PHE A 476 -2.63 -5.19 -14.18
N GLY A 477 -2.39 -4.75 -12.94
CA GLY A 477 -1.04 -4.39 -12.47
C GLY A 477 -0.44 -3.17 -13.18
N ILE A 478 -1.28 -2.22 -13.62
CA ILE A 478 -0.85 -1.02 -14.34
C ILE A 478 -0.62 0.10 -13.33
N PRO A 479 0.56 0.77 -13.32
CA PRO A 479 0.79 1.93 -12.47
C PRO A 479 -0.27 3.01 -12.67
N CYS A 480 -0.87 3.48 -11.56
CA CYS A 480 -2.01 4.39 -11.66
C CYS A 480 -2.02 5.44 -10.56
N VAL A 481 -2.24 6.69 -10.97
CA VAL A 481 -2.52 7.81 -10.09
C VAL A 481 -3.89 8.39 -10.43
N VAL A 482 -4.76 8.49 -9.44
CA VAL A 482 -6.12 9.04 -9.62
C VAL A 482 -6.35 10.26 -8.72
N GLY A 483 -7.32 11.09 -9.09
CA GLY A 483 -7.69 12.24 -8.28
C GLY A 483 -6.59 13.29 -8.15
N ALA A 484 -5.76 13.46 -9.17
CA ALA A 484 -4.77 14.53 -9.24
C ALA A 484 -5.45 15.87 -9.56
N SER A 485 -6.23 16.39 -8.63
CA SER A 485 -7.17 17.53 -8.81
C SER A 485 -6.52 18.86 -9.20
N ALA A 486 -5.21 19.00 -9.00
CA ALA A 486 -4.46 20.14 -9.50
C ALA A 486 -4.36 20.16 -11.03
N ILE A 487 -4.55 19.00 -11.69
CA ILE A 487 -4.48 18.88 -13.15
C ILE A 487 -5.84 19.21 -13.75
N LYS A 488 -5.88 20.19 -14.65
CA LYS A 488 -7.04 20.51 -15.48
C LYS A 488 -6.83 19.90 -16.88
N ILE A 489 -7.76 19.07 -17.32
CA ILE A 489 -7.69 18.37 -18.61
C ILE A 489 -8.71 18.99 -19.55
N ASP A 490 -8.25 19.44 -20.72
CA ASP A 490 -9.07 19.94 -21.82
C ASP A 490 -8.98 18.92 -22.97
N LEU A 491 -10.03 18.11 -23.10
CA LEU A 491 -10.08 17.02 -24.09
C LEU A 491 -10.19 17.54 -25.53
N ASP A 492 -10.83 18.70 -25.72
CA ASP A 492 -11.00 19.29 -27.06
C ASP A 492 -9.67 19.83 -27.59
N LYS A 493 -8.89 20.47 -26.73
CA LYS A 493 -7.56 20.96 -27.08
C LYS A 493 -6.45 19.91 -26.93
N ARG A 494 -6.77 18.76 -26.36
CA ARG A 494 -5.84 17.66 -26.09
C ARG A 494 -4.62 18.14 -25.28
N VAL A 495 -4.89 18.77 -24.15
CA VAL A 495 -3.88 19.30 -23.23
C VAL A 495 -4.26 19.08 -21.76
N MET A 496 -3.28 18.94 -20.91
CA MET A 496 -3.45 19.08 -19.46
C MET A 496 -2.65 20.26 -18.93
N THR A 497 -3.17 20.97 -17.92
CA THR A 497 -2.55 22.17 -17.36
C THR A 497 -2.49 22.11 -15.84
N VAL A 498 -1.38 22.62 -15.26
CA VAL A 498 -1.22 22.83 -13.81
C VAL A 498 -0.53 24.18 -13.60
N GLY A 499 -1.27 25.17 -13.07
CA GLY A 499 -0.76 26.54 -13.04
C GLY A 499 -0.42 27.06 -14.44
N GLU A 500 0.81 27.46 -14.65
CA GLU A 500 1.32 27.91 -15.96
C GLU A 500 1.86 26.77 -16.84
N LEU A 501 2.04 25.58 -16.28
CA LEU A 501 2.56 24.43 -16.99
C LEU A 501 1.47 23.83 -17.90
N THR A 502 1.81 23.61 -19.16
CA THR A 502 0.93 22.93 -20.14
C THR A 502 1.67 21.73 -20.71
N VAL A 503 1.00 20.58 -20.73
CA VAL A 503 1.48 19.34 -21.37
C VAL A 503 0.50 18.97 -22.47
N LYS A 504 1.02 18.82 -23.67
CA LYS A 504 0.25 18.48 -24.87
C LYS A 504 0.27 16.98 -25.12
N GLU A 505 -0.66 16.51 -25.93
CA GLU A 505 -0.65 15.14 -26.40
C GLU A 505 0.67 14.79 -27.08
N GLY A 506 1.16 13.57 -26.84
CA GLY A 506 2.45 13.09 -27.34
C GLY A 506 3.66 13.54 -26.53
N GLU A 507 3.52 14.48 -25.57
CA GLU A 507 4.59 14.85 -24.66
C GLU A 507 4.79 13.82 -23.56
N TRP A 508 6.01 13.74 -23.03
CA TRP A 508 6.40 12.73 -22.05
C TRP A 508 6.06 13.14 -20.63
N ILE A 509 5.45 12.20 -19.92
CA ILE A 509 5.28 12.31 -18.45
C ILE A 509 5.76 11.04 -17.75
N SER A 510 5.98 11.17 -16.47
CA SER A 510 6.30 10.07 -15.56
C SER A 510 5.27 10.02 -14.45
N VAL A 511 4.68 8.85 -14.21
CA VAL A 511 3.64 8.62 -13.22
C VAL A 511 4.14 7.62 -12.19
N ASP A 512 4.24 8.04 -10.94
CA ASP A 512 4.60 7.19 -9.82
C ASP A 512 3.34 6.72 -9.06
N GLY A 513 2.87 5.57 -9.42
CA GLY A 513 1.73 4.92 -8.77
C GLY A 513 2.00 4.50 -7.32
N THR A 514 3.26 4.44 -6.89
CA THR A 514 3.64 4.10 -5.51
C THR A 514 3.49 5.29 -4.57
N THR A 515 3.91 6.49 -5.00
CA THR A 515 3.86 7.71 -4.18
C THR A 515 2.72 8.65 -4.54
N GLY A 516 2.09 8.44 -5.70
CA GLY A 516 1.04 9.31 -6.24
C GLY A 516 1.56 10.55 -6.95
N LYS A 517 2.87 10.65 -7.21
CA LYS A 517 3.51 11.81 -7.85
C LYS A 517 3.48 11.72 -9.37
N VAL A 518 3.36 12.87 -10.03
CA VAL A 518 3.39 13.02 -11.49
C VAL A 518 4.43 14.06 -11.88
N PHE A 519 5.22 13.77 -12.91
CA PHE A 519 6.30 14.64 -13.39
C PHE A 519 6.23 14.82 -14.89
N VAL A 520 6.68 15.97 -15.40
CA VAL A 520 6.92 16.19 -16.82
C VAL A 520 8.24 15.58 -17.25
N GLY A 521 8.25 14.98 -18.46
CA GLY A 521 9.42 14.36 -19.04
C GLY A 521 9.68 12.95 -18.53
N LYS A 522 10.82 12.41 -18.94
CA LYS A 522 11.26 11.05 -18.57
C LYS A 522 12.07 11.06 -17.31
N ILE A 523 11.65 10.29 -16.31
CA ILE A 523 12.47 10.00 -15.13
C ILE A 523 13.01 8.57 -15.28
N PRO A 524 14.30 8.34 -15.03
CA PRO A 524 14.90 7.01 -15.10
C PRO A 524 14.20 6.03 -14.16
N MET A 525 13.82 4.88 -14.71
CA MET A 525 13.23 3.76 -13.97
C MET A 525 14.26 2.64 -13.82
N SER A 526 14.15 1.89 -12.74
CA SER A 526 14.79 0.59 -12.56
C SER A 526 13.72 -0.47 -12.28
N THR A 527 13.83 -1.62 -12.94
CA THR A 527 13.08 -2.81 -12.50
C THR A 527 13.98 -3.50 -11.49
N PRO A 528 13.60 -3.52 -10.20
CA PRO A 528 14.42 -4.15 -9.19
C PRO A 528 14.55 -5.63 -9.51
N SER A 529 15.78 -6.15 -9.57
CA SER A 529 16.01 -7.59 -9.54
C SER A 529 15.75 -8.08 -8.13
N LEU A 530 15.07 -9.23 -7.98
CA LEU A 530 14.85 -9.84 -6.67
C LEU A 530 16.19 -10.16 -5.98
N GLU A 531 17.18 -10.57 -6.74
CA GLU A 531 18.52 -10.91 -6.27
C GLU A 531 19.27 -9.72 -5.67
N GLU A 532 18.97 -8.50 -6.14
CA GLU A 532 19.55 -7.25 -5.61
C GLU A 532 18.92 -6.82 -4.29
N GLN A 533 17.77 -7.38 -3.94
CA GLN A 533 17.03 -7.04 -2.72
C GLN A 533 17.44 -7.93 -1.56
N THR A 534 18.59 -7.69 -1.00
CA THR A 534 19.27 -8.52 0.02
C THR A 534 18.39 -8.79 1.25
N GLU A 535 17.68 -7.79 1.74
CA GLU A 535 16.81 -7.92 2.91
C GLU A 535 15.57 -8.78 2.59
N LEU A 536 14.97 -8.60 1.41
CA LEU A 536 13.84 -9.42 0.97
C LEU A 536 14.28 -10.88 0.77
N MET A 537 15.43 -11.11 0.15
CA MET A 537 15.98 -12.46 0.00
C MET A 537 16.28 -13.12 1.35
N THR A 538 16.76 -12.35 2.33
CA THR A 538 16.97 -12.82 3.69
C THR A 538 15.66 -13.24 4.35
N LEU A 539 14.60 -12.41 4.22
CA LEU A 539 13.27 -12.70 4.75
C LEU A 539 12.66 -13.95 4.10
N LEU A 540 12.77 -14.07 2.78
CA LEU A 540 12.27 -15.25 2.03
C LEU A 540 13.00 -16.53 2.44
N LYS A 541 14.32 -16.46 2.66
CA LYS A 541 15.08 -17.59 3.20
C LYS A 541 14.59 -18.03 4.58
N TRP A 542 14.30 -17.07 5.47
CA TRP A 542 13.71 -17.41 6.78
C TRP A 542 12.31 -18.01 6.63
N ALA A 543 11.50 -17.54 5.68
CA ALA A 543 10.20 -18.12 5.38
C ALA A 543 10.34 -19.58 4.90
N ASP A 544 11.32 -19.87 4.04
CA ASP A 544 11.63 -21.23 3.59
C ASP A 544 12.07 -22.13 4.77
N GLU A 545 12.90 -21.62 5.69
CA GLU A 545 13.29 -22.33 6.91
C GLU A 545 12.08 -22.68 7.78
N VAL A 546 11.14 -21.76 7.96
CA VAL A 546 9.88 -22.01 8.69
C VAL A 546 9.03 -23.04 7.97
N CYS A 547 8.90 -22.97 6.65
CA CYS A 547 8.17 -23.96 5.84
C CYS A 547 8.80 -25.36 5.92
N ALA A 548 10.12 -25.45 6.09
CA ALA A 548 10.85 -26.73 6.18
C ALA A 548 10.79 -27.36 7.58
N ARG A 549 10.30 -26.67 8.62
CA ARG A 549 10.23 -27.18 9.98
C ARG A 549 9.26 -28.36 10.09
N LYS A 550 9.76 -29.46 10.68
CA LYS A 550 8.99 -30.71 10.89
C LYS A 550 8.11 -30.69 12.13
N ASP A 551 8.46 -29.85 13.12
CA ASP A 551 7.82 -29.77 14.43
C ASP A 551 6.43 -29.10 14.42
N ILE A 552 6.14 -28.32 13.38
CA ILE A 552 4.86 -27.60 13.25
C ILE A 552 3.84 -28.29 12.35
N ARG A 553 4.16 -29.49 11.82
CA ARG A 553 3.29 -30.22 10.90
C ARG A 553 3.24 -31.70 11.16
N THR A 554 2.04 -32.21 11.27
CA THR A 554 1.71 -33.64 11.16
C THR A 554 1.31 -33.93 9.72
N ALA A 555 2.23 -34.53 8.94
CA ALA A 555 1.87 -35.02 7.62
C ALA A 555 1.33 -36.45 7.70
N PRO A 556 0.31 -36.82 6.90
CA PRO A 556 -0.10 -38.21 6.75
C PRO A 556 1.09 -39.09 6.36
N LYS A 557 1.07 -40.36 6.74
CA LYS A 557 2.13 -41.32 6.41
C LYS A 557 2.36 -41.39 4.90
N GLY A 558 3.58 -41.15 4.45
CA GLY A 558 3.94 -41.10 3.03
C GLY A 558 3.88 -39.75 2.33
N TRP A 559 3.46 -38.70 3.02
CA TRP A 559 3.46 -37.36 2.49
C TRP A 559 4.77 -36.62 2.84
N PRO A 560 5.20 -35.64 1.99
CA PRO A 560 6.37 -34.83 2.32
C PRO A 560 6.12 -34.06 3.62
N THR A 561 7.08 -34.08 4.52
CA THR A 561 7.02 -33.34 5.80
C THR A 561 7.33 -31.85 5.66
N ARG A 562 7.46 -31.37 4.44
CA ARG A 562 7.72 -29.96 4.13
C ARG A 562 6.41 -29.18 4.08
N GLY A 563 6.53 -27.85 4.24
CA GLY A 563 5.41 -26.95 4.08
C GLY A 563 4.84 -26.90 2.66
N LEU A 564 3.82 -26.08 2.48
CA LEU A 564 3.28 -25.78 1.15
C LEU A 564 4.42 -25.26 0.27
N GLN A 565 4.48 -25.75 -0.95
CA GLN A 565 5.46 -25.34 -1.94
C GLN A 565 4.77 -24.48 -3.00
N VAL A 566 5.52 -23.54 -3.57
CA VAL A 566 5.06 -22.76 -4.71
C VAL A 566 5.66 -23.37 -5.97
N TRP A 567 4.79 -23.84 -6.86
CA TRP A 567 5.13 -24.31 -8.20
C TRP A 567 4.53 -23.33 -9.21
N ALA A 568 5.33 -22.88 -10.17
CA ALA A 568 4.92 -21.87 -11.12
C ALA A 568 4.35 -22.47 -12.42
N ASN A 569 3.59 -21.69 -13.15
CA ASN A 569 3.30 -21.97 -14.55
C ASN A 569 4.46 -21.43 -15.41
N ALA A 570 4.98 -22.25 -16.30
CA ALA A 570 5.98 -21.84 -17.28
C ALA A 570 5.94 -22.74 -18.52
N ASP A 571 5.76 -22.13 -19.68
CA ASP A 571 5.65 -22.83 -20.95
C ASP A 571 6.95 -22.70 -21.77
N TYR A 572 7.80 -21.73 -21.43
CA TYR A 572 9.06 -21.44 -22.09
C TYR A 572 10.24 -21.43 -21.10
N PRO A 573 11.48 -21.72 -21.58
CA PRO A 573 12.67 -21.68 -20.70
C PRO A 573 12.91 -20.34 -20.00
N LYS A 574 12.54 -19.24 -20.64
CA LYS A 574 12.64 -17.88 -20.05
C LYS A 574 11.75 -17.72 -18.83
N ASP A 575 10.52 -18.22 -18.91
CA ASP A 575 9.55 -18.15 -17.82
C ASP A 575 9.97 -19.06 -16.67
N ALA A 576 10.51 -20.25 -16.99
CA ALA A 576 11.03 -21.18 -15.99
C ALA A 576 12.23 -20.59 -15.22
N ARG A 577 13.17 -19.92 -15.89
CA ARG A 577 14.28 -19.23 -15.24
C ARG A 577 13.78 -18.11 -14.33
N ARG A 578 12.79 -17.33 -14.79
CA ARG A 578 12.17 -16.28 -13.99
C ARG A 578 11.44 -16.86 -12.77
N ALA A 579 10.64 -17.90 -12.94
CA ALA A 579 9.96 -18.60 -11.86
C ALA A 579 10.95 -19.10 -10.81
N ARG A 580 12.06 -19.66 -11.26
CA ARG A 580 13.17 -20.15 -10.43
C ARG A 580 13.83 -19.03 -9.62
N SER A 581 14.12 -17.88 -10.25
CA SER A 581 14.68 -16.72 -9.58
C SER A 581 13.75 -16.15 -8.51
N TYR A 582 12.44 -16.33 -8.65
CA TYR A 582 11.43 -15.94 -7.65
C TYR A 582 11.17 -17.02 -6.57
N GLY A 583 11.93 -18.12 -6.59
CA GLY A 583 11.87 -19.14 -5.54
C GLY A 583 10.89 -20.29 -5.81
N ALA A 584 10.36 -20.43 -7.02
CA ALA A 584 9.57 -21.61 -7.38
C ALA A 584 10.41 -22.89 -7.27
N VAL A 585 9.83 -23.93 -6.66
CA VAL A 585 10.48 -25.22 -6.41
C VAL A 585 10.01 -26.31 -7.39
N GLY A 586 9.34 -25.92 -8.44
CA GLY A 586 8.89 -26.78 -9.52
C GLY A 586 8.07 -25.98 -10.53
N ILE A 587 7.86 -26.56 -11.71
CA ILE A 587 6.86 -26.11 -12.68
C ILE A 587 5.62 -26.98 -12.49
N GLY A 588 4.54 -26.33 -12.04
CA GLY A 588 3.25 -26.98 -11.76
C GLY A 588 2.40 -27.21 -13.00
N LEU A 589 2.67 -26.42 -14.05
CA LEU A 589 2.04 -26.62 -15.36
C LEU A 589 2.89 -26.00 -16.46
N CYS A 590 3.29 -26.83 -17.40
CA CYS A 590 3.78 -26.44 -18.71
C CYS A 590 2.73 -26.87 -19.74
N ARG A 591 2.18 -25.89 -20.47
CA ARG A 591 1.18 -26.11 -21.52
C ARG A 591 1.87 -26.27 -22.85
N THR A 592 1.88 -27.48 -23.38
CA THR A 592 2.60 -27.79 -24.63
C THR A 592 1.95 -27.17 -25.87
N GLU A 593 0.67 -26.87 -25.81
CA GLU A 593 -0.04 -26.19 -26.91
C GLU A 593 0.53 -24.79 -27.21
N HIS A 594 1.00 -24.05 -26.23
CA HIS A 594 1.59 -22.73 -26.44
C HIS A 594 2.87 -22.80 -27.29
N MET A 595 3.59 -23.92 -27.22
CA MET A 595 4.78 -24.15 -28.06
C MET A 595 4.42 -24.31 -29.55
N PHE A 596 3.17 -24.70 -29.87
CA PHE A 596 2.71 -24.92 -31.23
C PHE A 596 2.25 -23.62 -31.94
N PHE A 597 1.92 -22.57 -31.21
CA PHE A 597 1.49 -21.29 -31.76
C PHE A 597 2.62 -20.43 -32.32
N GLU A 598 3.87 -20.84 -32.19
CA GLU A 598 5.00 -20.12 -32.77
C GLU A 598 4.86 -20.06 -34.30
N PRO A 599 5.11 -18.90 -34.96
CA PRO A 599 4.86 -18.69 -36.41
C PRO A 599 5.54 -19.71 -37.31
N GLU A 600 6.71 -20.25 -36.91
CA GLU A 600 7.46 -21.23 -37.68
C GLU A 600 6.84 -22.63 -37.59
N ARG A 601 6.07 -22.91 -36.58
CA ARG A 601 5.55 -24.24 -36.24
C ARG A 601 4.07 -24.38 -36.60
N LEU A 602 3.31 -23.32 -36.47
CA LEU A 602 1.87 -23.34 -36.71
C LEU A 602 1.46 -23.94 -38.09
N PRO A 603 2.15 -23.62 -39.19
CA PRO A 603 1.83 -24.28 -40.49
C PRO A 603 2.02 -25.79 -40.45
N ILE A 604 3.06 -26.28 -39.75
CA ILE A 604 3.33 -27.73 -39.64
C ILE A 604 2.24 -28.40 -38.76
N VAL A 605 1.76 -27.71 -37.73
CA VAL A 605 0.65 -28.17 -36.87
C VAL A 605 -0.64 -28.22 -37.69
N GLN A 606 -0.88 -27.26 -38.53
CA GLN A 606 -2.04 -27.26 -39.45
C GLN A 606 -1.96 -28.39 -40.46
N ASP A 607 -0.81 -28.64 -41.08
CA ASP A 607 -0.56 -29.81 -41.94
C ASP A 607 -0.84 -31.13 -41.22
N MET A 608 -0.39 -31.27 -39.98
CA MET A 608 -0.67 -32.44 -39.12
C MET A 608 -2.18 -32.63 -38.92
N ILE A 609 -2.92 -31.54 -38.60
CA ILE A 609 -4.36 -31.57 -38.34
C ILE A 609 -5.15 -31.94 -39.59
N LEU A 610 -4.76 -31.40 -40.75
CA LEU A 610 -5.45 -31.62 -42.03
C LEU A 610 -5.12 -32.97 -42.66
N SER A 611 -4.10 -33.68 -42.11
CA SER A 611 -3.73 -35.00 -42.67
C SER A 611 -4.80 -36.06 -42.38
N GLU A 612 -5.34 -36.65 -43.43
CA GLU A 612 -6.37 -37.69 -43.32
C GLU A 612 -5.78 -39.06 -42.91
N THR A 613 -4.48 -39.30 -43.13
CA THR A 613 -3.81 -40.56 -42.85
C THR A 613 -2.82 -40.48 -41.66
N SER A 614 -2.62 -41.58 -40.95
CA SER A 614 -1.67 -41.65 -39.82
C SER A 614 -0.22 -41.42 -40.30
N GLU A 615 0.11 -41.89 -41.51
CA GLU A 615 1.42 -41.66 -42.13
C GLU A 615 1.66 -40.18 -42.44
N GLY A 616 0.69 -39.48 -42.96
CA GLY A 616 0.78 -38.02 -43.22
C GLY A 616 0.93 -37.23 -41.93
N ARG A 617 0.17 -37.59 -40.89
CA ARG A 617 0.32 -36.98 -39.54
C ARG A 617 1.70 -37.23 -38.95
N THR A 618 2.18 -38.47 -39.00
CA THR A 618 3.52 -38.82 -38.51
C THR A 618 4.60 -38.02 -39.23
N ALA A 619 4.51 -37.82 -40.53
CA ALA A 619 5.50 -37.04 -41.31
C ALA A 619 5.51 -35.53 -40.87
N ALA A 620 4.37 -34.96 -40.50
CA ALA A 620 4.31 -33.63 -39.92
C ALA A 620 4.84 -33.58 -38.47
N LEU A 621 4.51 -34.59 -37.67
CA LEU A 621 4.99 -34.75 -36.31
C LEU A 621 6.52 -34.91 -36.22
N ASP A 622 7.13 -35.64 -37.17
CA ASP A 622 8.59 -35.76 -37.25
C ASP A 622 9.29 -34.42 -37.48
N LYS A 623 8.61 -33.46 -38.15
CA LYS A 623 9.13 -32.09 -38.30
C LYS A 623 8.97 -31.28 -37.01
N LEU A 624 7.94 -31.53 -36.19
CA LEU A 624 7.68 -30.85 -34.93
C LEU A 624 8.56 -31.37 -33.76
N LEU A 625 8.93 -32.63 -33.76
CA LEU A 625 9.70 -33.29 -32.71
C LEU A 625 10.99 -32.53 -32.34
N PRO A 626 11.84 -32.06 -33.26
CA PRO A 626 13.06 -31.33 -32.92
C PRO A 626 12.78 -30.00 -32.21
N TYR A 627 11.66 -29.31 -32.54
CA TYR A 627 11.27 -28.07 -31.91
C TYR A 627 10.84 -28.29 -30.46
N GLN A 628 9.94 -29.24 -30.22
CA GLN A 628 9.49 -29.53 -28.86
C GLN A 628 10.62 -30.10 -27.99
N ARG A 629 11.49 -30.96 -28.53
CA ARG A 629 12.67 -31.42 -27.82
C ARG A 629 13.56 -30.28 -27.35
N LYS A 630 13.78 -29.25 -28.19
CA LYS A 630 14.57 -28.09 -27.85
C LYS A 630 13.91 -27.26 -26.74
N ASP A 631 12.59 -27.12 -26.77
CA ASP A 631 11.84 -26.39 -25.73
C ASP A 631 11.95 -27.10 -24.37
N PHE A 632 11.74 -28.43 -24.37
CA PHE A 632 11.87 -29.21 -23.12
C PHE A 632 13.32 -29.27 -22.62
N ASP A 633 14.31 -29.31 -23.50
CA ASP A 633 15.73 -29.23 -23.14
C ASP A 633 16.00 -27.93 -22.35
N GLY A 634 15.56 -26.81 -22.87
CA GLY A 634 15.72 -25.52 -22.20
C GLY A 634 14.93 -25.40 -20.88
N LEU A 635 13.75 -26.04 -20.79
CA LEU A 635 12.98 -26.10 -19.54
C LEU A 635 13.69 -26.93 -18.47
N PHE A 636 14.20 -28.10 -18.82
CA PHE A 636 14.96 -28.98 -17.88
C PHE A 636 16.25 -28.32 -17.43
N GLU A 637 16.95 -27.62 -18.34
CA GLU A 637 18.15 -26.87 -17.99
C GLU A 637 17.83 -25.76 -16.98
N ALA A 638 16.75 -24.99 -17.21
CA ALA A 638 16.30 -23.96 -16.30
C ALA A 638 15.87 -24.49 -14.92
N MET A 639 15.37 -25.74 -14.89
CA MET A 639 14.83 -26.38 -13.69
C MET A 639 15.72 -27.49 -13.14
N ASP A 640 17.04 -27.42 -13.34
CA ASP A 640 17.99 -28.39 -12.81
C ASP A 640 17.72 -28.74 -11.33
N GLY A 641 17.49 -30.06 -11.08
CA GLY A 641 17.15 -30.58 -9.75
C GLY A 641 15.69 -30.45 -9.31
N TYR A 642 14.85 -29.76 -10.09
CA TYR A 642 13.44 -29.48 -9.75
C TYR A 642 12.47 -30.16 -10.71
N PRO A 643 11.27 -30.58 -10.23
CA PRO A 643 10.27 -31.21 -11.07
C PRO A 643 9.62 -30.24 -12.05
N VAL A 644 9.25 -30.76 -13.22
CA VAL A 644 8.53 -30.06 -14.28
C VAL A 644 7.34 -30.90 -14.70
N ILE A 645 6.12 -30.44 -14.38
CA ILE A 645 4.88 -31.04 -14.85
C ILE A 645 4.59 -30.53 -16.27
N ILE A 646 4.59 -31.46 -17.22
CA ILE A 646 4.33 -31.19 -18.63
C ILE A 646 2.98 -31.79 -19.00
N ARG A 647 2.02 -30.91 -19.30
CA ARG A 647 0.71 -31.33 -19.78
C ARG A 647 0.81 -31.65 -21.27
N LEU A 648 0.39 -32.84 -21.65
CA LEU A 648 0.25 -33.20 -23.06
C LEU A 648 -0.83 -32.33 -23.69
N ILE A 649 -0.87 -32.28 -25.05
CA ILE A 649 -1.80 -31.44 -25.79
C ILE A 649 -3.23 -31.55 -25.25
N ASP A 650 -3.85 -30.41 -24.98
CA ASP A 650 -5.17 -30.35 -24.39
C ASP A 650 -6.24 -29.74 -25.28
N PRO A 651 -6.05 -28.59 -25.99
CA PRO A 651 -7.13 -27.92 -26.68
C PRO A 651 -7.64 -28.74 -27.89
N PRO A 652 -8.88 -28.49 -28.34
CA PRO A 652 -9.39 -29.05 -29.59
C PRO A 652 -8.54 -28.56 -30.77
N LEU A 653 -8.45 -29.42 -31.81
CA LEU A 653 -7.56 -29.14 -32.95
C LEU A 653 -7.94 -27.88 -33.73
N HIS A 654 -9.22 -27.49 -33.73
CA HIS A 654 -9.66 -26.30 -34.47
C HIS A 654 -9.05 -24.98 -33.90
N GLU A 655 -8.59 -24.94 -32.62
CA GLU A 655 -7.93 -23.76 -32.06
C GLU A 655 -6.58 -23.41 -32.71
N PHE A 656 -5.96 -24.38 -33.41
CA PHE A 656 -4.74 -24.14 -34.22
C PHE A 656 -5.01 -23.71 -35.66
N MET A 657 -6.27 -23.73 -36.07
CA MET A 657 -6.68 -23.39 -37.41
C MET A 657 -6.96 -21.87 -37.53
N PRO A 658 -6.95 -21.31 -38.75
CA PRO A 658 -7.40 -19.95 -38.95
C PRO A 658 -8.83 -19.72 -38.47
N ASP A 659 -9.11 -18.48 -38.07
CA ASP A 659 -10.47 -18.07 -37.68
C ASP A 659 -11.48 -18.31 -38.77
N GLU A 660 -12.61 -18.97 -38.49
CA GLU A 660 -13.61 -19.38 -39.43
C GLU A 660 -14.27 -18.18 -40.13
N GLU A 661 -14.61 -17.12 -39.38
CA GLU A 661 -15.29 -15.94 -39.89
C GLU A 661 -14.36 -15.16 -40.81
N ALA A 662 -13.12 -14.95 -40.40
CA ALA A 662 -12.11 -14.27 -41.21
C ALA A 662 -11.81 -15.02 -42.51
N LEU A 663 -11.67 -16.35 -42.45
CA LEU A 663 -11.46 -17.17 -43.65
C LEU A 663 -12.69 -17.17 -44.60
N LEU A 664 -13.90 -17.17 -44.03
CA LEU A 664 -15.14 -17.05 -44.82
C LEU A 664 -15.22 -15.71 -45.54
N GLU A 665 -14.88 -14.61 -44.86
CA GLU A 665 -14.84 -13.27 -45.47
C GLU A 665 -13.81 -13.22 -46.60
N GLU A 666 -12.65 -13.82 -46.42
CA GLU A 666 -11.60 -13.90 -47.43
C GLU A 666 -12.06 -14.70 -48.66
N VAL A 667 -12.66 -15.87 -48.43
CA VAL A 667 -13.22 -16.71 -49.53
C VAL A 667 -14.30 -15.95 -50.28
N ILE A 668 -15.22 -15.26 -49.58
CA ILE A 668 -16.26 -14.45 -50.22
C ILE A 668 -15.63 -13.31 -51.01
N THR A 669 -14.65 -12.63 -50.47
CA THR A 669 -13.94 -11.52 -51.11
C THR A 669 -13.25 -11.97 -52.38
N MET A 670 -12.54 -13.10 -52.38
CA MET A 670 -11.90 -13.69 -53.56
C MET A 670 -12.92 -14.05 -54.66
N ARG A 671 -14.05 -14.66 -54.27
CA ARG A 671 -15.15 -14.96 -55.20
C ARG A 671 -15.71 -13.72 -55.85
N VAL A 672 -15.98 -12.66 -55.07
CA VAL A 672 -16.51 -11.39 -55.60
C VAL A 672 -15.53 -10.70 -56.55
N LYS A 673 -14.22 -10.75 -56.21
CA LYS A 673 -13.16 -10.19 -57.07
C LYS A 673 -12.81 -11.05 -58.28
N GLY A 674 -13.30 -12.28 -58.38
CA GLY A 674 -12.97 -13.24 -59.47
C GLY A 674 -11.56 -13.81 -59.34
N GLU A 675 -10.94 -13.77 -58.18
CA GLU A 675 -9.63 -14.34 -57.87
C GLU A 675 -9.77 -15.87 -57.73
N THR A 676 -9.15 -16.63 -58.66
CA THR A 676 -9.25 -18.10 -58.71
C THR A 676 -8.03 -18.80 -58.10
N GLU A 677 -6.89 -18.11 -58.06
CA GLU A 677 -5.66 -18.69 -57.51
C GLU A 677 -5.78 -18.88 -56.00
N GLY A 678 -5.62 -20.09 -55.51
CA GLY A 678 -5.76 -20.43 -54.08
C GLY A 678 -7.20 -20.50 -53.53
N LEU A 679 -8.22 -20.06 -54.30
CA LEU A 679 -9.61 -20.04 -53.84
C LEU A 679 -10.10 -21.43 -53.42
N LYS A 680 -9.87 -22.45 -54.25
CA LYS A 680 -10.32 -23.80 -53.95
C LYS A 680 -9.65 -24.35 -52.68
N ALA A 681 -8.36 -24.10 -52.45
CA ALA A 681 -7.65 -24.52 -51.25
C ALA A 681 -8.24 -23.87 -49.98
N LYS A 682 -8.63 -22.58 -50.04
CA LYS A 682 -9.28 -21.88 -48.93
C LYS A 682 -10.71 -22.38 -48.70
N GLU A 683 -11.44 -22.72 -49.74
CA GLU A 683 -12.76 -23.34 -49.62
C GLU A 683 -12.68 -24.71 -48.96
N ASP A 684 -11.73 -25.56 -49.39
CA ASP A 684 -11.51 -26.87 -48.77
C ASP A 684 -11.09 -26.74 -47.30
N LEU A 685 -10.23 -25.77 -47.00
CA LEU A 685 -9.83 -25.47 -45.61
C LEU A 685 -11.03 -25.00 -44.76
N LEU A 686 -11.88 -24.13 -45.29
CA LEU A 686 -13.09 -23.65 -44.60
C LEU A 686 -14.06 -24.82 -44.31
N VAL A 687 -14.20 -25.76 -45.26
CA VAL A 687 -15.00 -26.99 -45.04
C VAL A 687 -14.42 -27.85 -43.92
N ALA A 688 -13.08 -28.02 -43.91
CA ALA A 688 -12.39 -28.78 -42.89
C ALA A 688 -12.57 -28.16 -41.48
N ILE A 689 -12.38 -26.82 -41.37
CA ILE A 689 -12.55 -26.08 -40.08
C ILE A 689 -14.00 -26.24 -39.60
N LYS A 690 -14.99 -26.05 -40.44
CA LYS A 690 -16.41 -26.24 -40.08
C LYS A 690 -16.71 -27.65 -39.61
N GLY A 691 -16.08 -28.66 -40.20
CA GLY A 691 -16.22 -30.05 -39.77
C GLY A 691 -15.58 -30.34 -38.39
N MET A 692 -14.61 -29.52 -37.97
CA MET A 692 -13.93 -29.64 -36.66
C MET A 692 -14.59 -28.82 -35.57
N HIS A 693 -15.46 -27.88 -35.91
CA HIS A 693 -16.09 -27.00 -34.92
C HIS A 693 -17.08 -27.79 -34.08
N GLU A 694 -16.90 -27.68 -32.78
CA GLU A 694 -17.71 -28.40 -31.77
C GLU A 694 -18.67 -27.41 -31.07
N SER A 695 -19.91 -27.83 -30.85
CA SER A 695 -20.89 -27.02 -30.11
C SER A 695 -20.50 -26.80 -28.65
N ASN A 696 -19.67 -27.68 -28.07
CA ASN A 696 -19.07 -27.52 -26.75
C ASN A 696 -17.59 -27.95 -26.78
N PRO A 697 -16.68 -27.05 -27.09
CA PRO A 697 -15.25 -27.35 -27.16
C PRO A 697 -14.65 -27.90 -25.86
N MET A 698 -15.23 -27.56 -24.70
CA MET A 698 -14.74 -28.03 -23.39
C MET A 698 -14.99 -29.54 -23.21
N MET A 699 -16.02 -30.09 -23.84
CA MET A 699 -16.42 -31.52 -23.73
C MET A 699 -16.13 -32.30 -25.00
N GLY A 700 -15.51 -31.72 -26.00
CA GLY A 700 -15.26 -32.27 -27.32
C GLY A 700 -14.04 -33.20 -27.41
N LEU A 701 -13.54 -33.36 -28.65
CA LEU A 701 -12.38 -34.20 -28.98
C LEU A 701 -11.07 -33.47 -28.64
N ARG A 702 -10.67 -33.56 -27.38
CA ARG A 702 -9.47 -32.93 -26.84
C ARG A 702 -8.86 -33.79 -25.72
N GLY A 703 -7.65 -33.43 -25.28
CA GLY A 703 -6.98 -34.06 -24.14
C GLY A 703 -6.81 -35.57 -24.31
N VAL A 704 -7.18 -36.35 -23.31
CA VAL A 704 -7.05 -37.82 -23.36
C VAL A 704 -7.86 -38.44 -24.49
N ARG A 705 -9.01 -37.87 -24.87
CA ARG A 705 -9.84 -38.36 -25.97
C ARG A 705 -9.12 -38.25 -27.29
N LEU A 706 -8.48 -37.10 -27.53
CA LEU A 706 -7.62 -36.88 -28.70
C LEU A 706 -6.43 -37.84 -28.67
N SER A 707 -5.82 -38.00 -27.47
CA SER A 707 -4.67 -38.91 -27.30
C SER A 707 -5.00 -40.38 -27.62
N ILE A 708 -6.25 -40.81 -27.41
CA ILE A 708 -6.69 -42.17 -27.76
C ILE A 708 -7.03 -42.25 -29.25
N SER A 709 -7.67 -41.23 -29.84
CA SER A 709 -8.08 -41.22 -31.25
C SER A 709 -6.89 -41.03 -32.21
N MET A 710 -5.92 -40.20 -31.81
CA MET A 710 -4.72 -39.86 -32.60
C MET A 710 -3.45 -39.99 -31.72
N PRO A 711 -3.09 -41.23 -31.31
CA PRO A 711 -2.05 -41.46 -30.34
C PRO A 711 -0.66 -41.00 -30.78
N GLU A 712 -0.40 -40.97 -32.09
CA GLU A 712 0.86 -40.51 -32.66
C GLU A 712 1.25 -39.09 -32.19
N ILE A 713 0.29 -38.22 -31.90
CA ILE A 713 0.53 -36.84 -31.42
C ILE A 713 1.21 -36.88 -30.04
N VAL A 714 0.61 -37.56 -29.07
CA VAL A 714 1.15 -37.64 -27.71
C VAL A 714 2.37 -38.57 -27.62
N GLU A 715 2.48 -39.53 -28.52
CA GLU A 715 3.67 -40.37 -28.66
C GLU A 715 4.89 -39.56 -29.09
N MET A 716 4.72 -38.63 -30.06
CA MET A 716 5.78 -37.70 -30.45
C MET A 716 6.11 -36.76 -29.27
N GLN A 717 5.14 -36.22 -28.54
CA GLN A 717 5.38 -35.33 -27.40
C GLN A 717 6.19 -36.07 -26.31
N VAL A 718 5.80 -37.27 -25.92
CA VAL A 718 6.52 -38.06 -24.91
C VAL A 718 7.92 -38.43 -25.41
N ARG A 719 8.09 -38.77 -26.68
CA ARG A 719 9.41 -38.97 -27.26
C ARG A 719 10.29 -37.74 -27.14
N ALA A 720 9.75 -36.54 -27.49
CA ALA A 720 10.45 -35.27 -27.36
C ALA A 720 10.86 -34.96 -25.88
N ILE A 721 9.96 -35.20 -24.92
CA ILE A 721 10.22 -35.01 -23.49
C ILE A 721 11.37 -35.94 -23.04
N PHE A 722 11.30 -37.22 -23.37
CA PHE A 722 12.30 -38.19 -22.92
C PHE A 722 13.66 -38.04 -23.64
N GLU A 723 13.67 -37.64 -24.90
CA GLU A 723 14.90 -37.29 -25.63
C GLU A 723 15.58 -36.07 -24.99
N ALA A 724 14.83 -35.01 -24.70
CA ALA A 724 15.35 -33.82 -24.01
C ALA A 724 15.88 -34.17 -22.61
N ALA A 725 15.13 -34.95 -21.85
CA ALA A 725 15.52 -35.36 -20.51
C ALA A 725 16.81 -36.24 -20.57
N ALA A 726 16.90 -37.13 -21.54
CA ALA A 726 18.09 -37.94 -21.71
C ALA A 726 19.33 -37.12 -22.10
N ASP A 727 19.16 -36.16 -23.01
CA ASP A 727 20.24 -35.27 -23.46
C ASP A 727 20.73 -34.35 -22.32
N CYS A 728 19.78 -33.81 -21.51
CA CYS A 728 20.10 -33.07 -20.27
C CYS A 728 20.83 -33.92 -19.25
N THR A 729 20.38 -35.18 -19.01
CA THR A 729 21.04 -36.11 -18.09
C THR A 729 22.49 -36.39 -18.49
N LYS A 730 22.76 -36.55 -19.77
CA LYS A 730 24.14 -36.72 -20.29
C LYS A 730 25.03 -35.50 -20.02
N ARG A 731 24.45 -34.32 -19.94
CA ARG A 731 25.15 -33.06 -19.59
C ARG A 731 25.32 -32.87 -18.08
N GLY A 732 24.82 -33.80 -17.26
CA GLY A 732 24.89 -33.72 -15.79
C GLY A 732 23.75 -32.96 -15.13
N ILE A 733 22.70 -32.58 -15.88
CA ILE A 733 21.50 -31.90 -15.37
C ILE A 733 20.60 -32.96 -14.71
N VAL A 734 20.13 -32.68 -13.50
CA VAL A 734 19.22 -33.56 -12.77
C VAL A 734 17.78 -33.25 -13.18
N VAL A 735 17.25 -34.07 -14.09
CA VAL A 735 15.89 -33.91 -14.63
C VAL A 735 14.85 -34.66 -13.81
N LYS A 736 13.65 -34.10 -13.67
CA LYS A 736 12.49 -34.72 -13.01
C LYS A 736 11.21 -34.43 -13.80
N PRO A 737 11.06 -35.08 -14.97
CA PRO A 737 9.86 -34.88 -15.79
C PRO A 737 8.65 -35.58 -15.15
N GLU A 738 7.55 -34.85 -15.09
CA GLU A 738 6.23 -35.36 -14.67
C GLU A 738 5.25 -35.13 -15.79
N ILE A 739 4.79 -36.17 -16.46
CA ILE A 739 3.92 -36.09 -17.63
C ILE A 739 2.48 -36.13 -17.16
N MET A 740 1.68 -35.15 -17.58
CA MET A 740 0.29 -35.00 -17.18
C MET A 740 -0.65 -35.20 -18.36
N ILE A 741 -1.56 -36.16 -18.23
CA ILE A 741 -2.60 -36.47 -19.22
C ILE A 741 -3.84 -35.64 -18.88
N PRO A 742 -4.28 -34.70 -19.74
CA PRO A 742 -5.42 -33.85 -19.45
C PRO A 742 -6.77 -34.55 -19.72
N LEU A 743 -7.84 -34.00 -19.09
CA LEU A 743 -9.24 -34.32 -19.38
C LEU A 743 -9.66 -35.78 -19.14
N THR A 744 -8.99 -36.48 -18.24
CA THR A 744 -9.34 -37.88 -17.94
C THR A 744 -10.66 -37.96 -17.20
N GLY A 745 -11.58 -38.79 -17.68
CA GLY A 745 -12.90 -39.00 -17.09
C GLY A 745 -13.10 -40.41 -16.55
N THR A 746 -12.24 -41.40 -16.91
CA THR A 746 -12.32 -42.77 -16.43
C THR A 746 -10.94 -43.42 -16.34
N VAL A 747 -10.80 -44.42 -15.45
CA VAL A 747 -9.57 -45.19 -15.28
C VAL A 747 -9.20 -45.93 -16.57
N LYS A 748 -10.18 -46.38 -17.36
CA LYS A 748 -9.93 -47.11 -18.60
C LYS A 748 -9.16 -46.28 -19.64
N GLU A 749 -9.35 -44.98 -19.67
CA GLU A 749 -8.59 -44.10 -20.56
C GLU A 749 -7.09 -44.12 -20.18
N LEU A 750 -6.78 -44.11 -18.90
CA LEU A 750 -5.41 -44.18 -18.43
C LEU A 750 -4.80 -45.58 -18.64
N GLU A 751 -5.56 -46.67 -18.37
CA GLU A 751 -5.13 -48.03 -18.62
C GLU A 751 -4.78 -48.26 -20.08
N TRP A 752 -5.40 -47.53 -21.01
CA TRP A 752 -5.12 -47.62 -22.44
C TRP A 752 -3.92 -46.80 -22.87
N ILE A 753 -3.80 -45.57 -22.43
CA ILE A 753 -2.79 -44.61 -22.95
C ILE A 753 -1.45 -44.69 -22.20
N GLN A 754 -1.46 -44.76 -20.89
CA GLN A 754 -0.24 -44.69 -20.06
C GLN A 754 0.79 -45.81 -20.39
N PRO A 755 0.42 -47.10 -20.48
CA PRO A 755 1.40 -48.13 -20.81
C PRO A 755 2.05 -47.97 -22.20
N ARG A 756 1.35 -47.30 -23.12
CA ARG A 756 1.82 -46.98 -24.46
C ARG A 756 2.89 -45.88 -24.40
N LEU A 757 2.63 -44.83 -23.63
CA LEU A 757 3.57 -43.72 -23.43
C LEU A 757 4.80 -44.15 -22.62
N GLU A 758 4.62 -44.98 -21.61
CA GLU A 758 5.73 -45.56 -20.82
C GLU A 758 6.70 -46.41 -21.68
N ARG A 759 6.14 -47.17 -22.64
CA ARG A 759 6.99 -47.94 -23.59
C ARG A 759 7.84 -47.01 -24.44
N ILE A 760 7.32 -45.86 -24.89
CA ILE A 760 8.10 -44.91 -25.67
C ILE A 760 9.23 -44.35 -24.79
N GLY A 761 8.93 -43.94 -23.56
CA GLY A 761 9.93 -43.46 -22.61
C GLY A 761 11.03 -44.50 -22.37
N ALA A 762 10.66 -45.76 -22.15
CA ALA A 762 11.61 -46.84 -21.95
C ALA A 762 12.49 -47.07 -23.21
N THR A 763 11.90 -46.99 -24.38
CA THR A 763 12.62 -47.12 -25.66
C THR A 763 13.66 -46.03 -25.82
N VAL A 764 13.27 -44.76 -25.59
CA VAL A 764 14.19 -43.59 -25.68
C VAL A 764 15.32 -43.70 -24.63
N MET A 765 15.02 -44.08 -23.40
CA MET A 765 16.06 -44.28 -22.39
C MET A 765 17.07 -45.37 -22.77
N ASN A 766 16.60 -46.47 -23.36
CA ASN A 766 17.44 -47.52 -23.88
C ASN A 766 18.27 -47.05 -25.10
N GLU A 767 17.68 -46.41 -26.08
CA GLU A 767 18.35 -45.82 -27.26
C GLU A 767 19.45 -44.84 -26.87
N LYS A 768 19.18 -44.03 -25.86
CA LYS A 768 20.12 -43.00 -25.35
C LYS A 768 21.10 -43.57 -24.30
N GLY A 769 20.90 -44.78 -23.75
CA GLY A 769 21.74 -45.38 -22.75
C GLY A 769 21.79 -44.66 -21.40
N VAL A 770 20.68 -44.04 -21.00
CA VAL A 770 20.55 -43.31 -19.74
C VAL A 770 19.27 -43.71 -18.99
N LYS A 771 19.28 -43.48 -17.66
CA LYS A 771 18.09 -43.67 -16.83
C LYS A 771 17.90 -42.42 -15.97
N PHE A 772 16.68 -41.99 -15.83
CA PHE A 772 16.23 -40.92 -14.93
C PHE A 772 14.86 -41.25 -14.35
N GLU A 773 14.52 -40.59 -13.22
CA GLU A 773 13.21 -40.73 -12.59
C GLU A 773 12.21 -39.87 -13.32
N TYR A 774 11.02 -40.41 -13.53
CA TYR A 774 9.88 -39.69 -14.11
C TYR A 774 8.58 -40.14 -13.46
N LYS A 775 7.50 -39.34 -13.67
CA LYS A 775 6.15 -39.74 -13.24
C LYS A 775 5.16 -39.50 -14.39
N PHE A 776 4.12 -40.36 -14.41
CA PHE A 776 2.89 -40.12 -15.15
C PHE A 776 1.78 -39.79 -14.19
N GLY A 777 0.90 -38.82 -14.57
CA GLY A 777 -0.25 -38.39 -13.81
C GLY A 777 -1.33 -37.87 -14.73
N THR A 778 -2.40 -37.38 -14.12
CA THR A 778 -3.54 -36.84 -14.86
C THR A 778 -4.10 -35.57 -14.22
N MET A 779 -4.85 -34.79 -14.99
CA MET A 779 -5.68 -33.71 -14.44
C MET A 779 -7.05 -34.25 -14.05
N ILE A 780 -7.45 -34.02 -12.80
CA ILE A 780 -8.81 -34.23 -12.31
C ILE A 780 -9.52 -32.89 -12.43
N GLU A 781 -10.21 -32.69 -13.54
CA GLU A 781 -10.77 -31.39 -13.93
C GLU A 781 -12.21 -31.45 -14.47
N ILE A 782 -12.73 -32.63 -14.70
CA ILE A 782 -14.13 -32.82 -15.08
C ILE A 782 -14.93 -33.45 -13.94
N PRO A 783 -16.23 -33.12 -13.80
CA PRO A 783 -17.06 -33.59 -12.67
C PRO A 783 -17.15 -35.12 -12.56
N ARG A 784 -16.91 -35.85 -13.65
CA ARG A 784 -16.98 -37.30 -13.68
C ARG A 784 -15.72 -37.99 -13.15
N ALA A 785 -14.59 -37.30 -13.19
CA ALA A 785 -13.27 -37.88 -12.85
C ALA A 785 -13.13 -38.29 -11.36
#